data_ec09aa6152589e23fee0efa9d4725e01
#
_entry.id   ec09aa6152589e23fee0efa9d4725e01
#
_cell.length_a   1.000
_cell.length_b   1.000
_cell.length_c   1.000
_cell.angle_alpha   90.00
_cell.angle_beta   90.00
_cell.angle_gamma   90.00
#
_symmetry.space_group_name_H-M   'P 1'
#
loop_
_entity.id
_entity.type
_entity.pdbx_description
1 polymer ?
#
loop_
_entity_poly.entity_id
_entity_poly.type
_entity_poly.pdbx_seq_one_letter_code
_entity_poly.pdbx_strand_id
1 'polypeptide(L)'
;MTNIQYIKSQTQLPEKAIENTLSLLTEGCTIPFIARYRKDSTQNLDEVAIEHIAKSQADYDNICKRKETILSSIEEQGKLTDELRKRIENSFELNELEDLYLPYKKRRKTKADVAKENGLEPLAKQIMSQRVTDLELLAGRYLSDKVPTEKEALQGASDIIAEWINENTFIRRTLRRIFQRKAIISSEVAKGKNEEEEAQKYAQYFDWEEALNKAPSHRVLAMLRAEKEGFVKLKVQVDSEETLPFMEENIIKSRGEVADFLKKTVKDSYKRLLEPSISNETLQEAKDKADAKAISVFAENLSQLLLASPLGEKRILAIDPGYRTGCKVVCLDEKGDLLHHDVIYPHAPQNDMTMATKKLSSTVSQYNIQAISIGNGTASRETESFVRSIAFPKKVEVFVVSEAGASVYSASKIARDEFPDYDVTVRGAVSIGRRLADPLAELVKIDPKSIGVGQYQHDVNQSLLKEELDATVVRCVNKVGVNLNTASKSLLSYVSGIGEKMAENIVAYRSANGAFSKREDLKKVPRLGDKVYQQAVAFLRVHNSENPLDNSALHPEAYPIIKQMAKDTGISVAQLIGNKQAIATIDIQKYKTDKVGELYLKDVLKELEKPGLDPRTTAKAFAFDPNVKTFDDVRIGMILPGIVNNITAFGCFVDIGVKESGLVHISQLKDAYVSDVNEVVKLHQQVQVKVIEVDQIRKRISLTMII
;
A
#
# COMPACT_ATOMS: atom_id res chain seq x y z
N MET A 1 14.20 -3.18 27.51
CA MET A 1 13.41 -4.04 26.56
C MET A 1 14.35 -4.50 25.47
N THR A 2 14.38 -5.81 25.18
CA THR A 2 15.16 -6.35 24.03
C THR A 2 14.40 -6.13 22.73
N ASN A 3 15.08 -6.27 21.57
CA ASN A 3 14.44 -6.21 20.27
C ASN A 3 13.30 -7.25 20.13
N ILE A 4 13.50 -8.47 20.64
CA ILE A 4 12.49 -9.54 20.61
C ILE A 4 11.25 -9.14 21.41
N GLN A 5 11.43 -8.59 22.61
CA GLN A 5 10.32 -8.09 23.43
C GLN A 5 9.56 -6.94 22.77
N TYR A 6 10.29 -6.04 22.11
CA TYR A 6 9.69 -4.94 21.36
C TYR A 6 8.85 -5.48 20.19
N ILE A 7 9.43 -6.34 19.35
CA ILE A 7 8.73 -6.94 18.19
C ILE A 7 7.50 -7.72 18.68
N LYS A 8 7.62 -8.50 19.75
CA LYS A 8 6.49 -9.23 20.34
C LYS A 8 5.36 -8.30 20.78
N SER A 9 5.69 -7.12 21.33
CA SER A 9 4.67 -6.13 21.71
C SER A 9 3.94 -5.53 20.51
N GLN A 10 4.61 -5.43 19.36
CA GLN A 10 4.03 -4.87 18.12
C GLN A 10 3.24 -5.91 17.30
N THR A 11 3.71 -7.16 17.31
CA THR A 11 3.18 -8.20 16.40
C THR A 11 2.30 -9.23 17.11
N GLN A 12 2.42 -9.37 18.44
CA GLN A 12 1.79 -10.41 19.26
C GLN A 12 2.16 -11.85 18.83
N LEU A 13 3.24 -12.02 18.07
CA LEU A 13 3.72 -13.32 17.59
C LEU A 13 4.52 -14.08 18.67
N PRO A 14 4.64 -15.41 18.55
CA PRO A 14 5.45 -16.22 19.43
C PRO A 14 6.93 -15.82 19.39
N GLU A 15 7.57 -15.73 20.56
CA GLU A 15 8.95 -15.27 20.70
C GLU A 15 9.94 -16.11 19.91
N LYS A 16 9.80 -17.44 19.97
CA LYS A 16 10.63 -18.37 19.19
C LYS A 16 10.49 -18.20 17.67
N ALA A 17 9.28 -17.87 17.20
CA ALA A 17 9.06 -17.60 15.77
C ALA A 17 9.75 -16.30 15.34
N ILE A 18 9.73 -15.27 16.21
CA ILE A 18 10.43 -14.01 15.99
C ILE A 18 11.95 -14.24 15.94
N GLU A 19 12.52 -14.93 16.93
CA GLU A 19 13.96 -15.24 16.99
C GLU A 19 14.44 -15.96 15.73
N ASN A 20 13.77 -17.04 15.34
CA ASN A 20 14.12 -17.82 14.17
C ASN A 20 14.00 -17.00 12.88
N THR A 21 12.97 -16.16 12.77
CA THR A 21 12.78 -15.27 11.62
C THR A 21 13.92 -14.25 11.52
N LEU A 22 14.29 -13.61 12.62
CA LEU A 22 15.40 -12.66 12.65
C LEU A 22 16.74 -13.33 12.30
N SER A 23 16.99 -14.55 12.78
CA SER A 23 18.19 -15.34 12.41
C SER A 23 18.22 -15.56 10.89
N LEU A 24 17.13 -16.06 10.32
CA LEU A 24 17.05 -16.31 8.88
C LEU A 24 17.22 -15.03 8.04
N LEU A 25 16.64 -13.90 8.47
CA LEU A 25 16.83 -12.61 7.82
C LEU A 25 18.28 -12.13 7.90
N THR A 26 18.95 -12.32 9.05
CA THR A 26 20.37 -11.97 9.26
C THR A 26 21.29 -12.84 8.40
N GLU A 27 20.94 -14.11 8.21
CA GLU A 27 21.62 -15.00 7.26
C GLU A 27 21.40 -14.57 5.79
N GLY A 28 20.49 -13.61 5.56
CA GLY A 28 20.15 -13.03 4.27
C GLY A 28 19.17 -13.87 3.48
N CYS A 29 18.32 -14.62 4.16
CA CYS A 29 17.17 -15.25 3.53
C CYS A 29 16.12 -14.19 3.18
N THR A 30 15.52 -14.33 2.00
CA THR A 30 14.46 -13.44 1.54
C THR A 30 13.12 -13.82 2.18
N ILE A 31 12.22 -12.84 2.31
CA ILE A 31 10.89 -13.05 2.91
C ILE A 31 10.09 -14.15 2.19
N PRO A 32 9.97 -14.18 0.86
CA PRO A 32 9.26 -15.24 0.16
C PRO A 32 9.87 -16.64 0.38
N PHE A 33 11.21 -16.72 0.46
CA PHE A 33 11.90 -17.98 0.73
C PHE A 33 11.60 -18.49 2.14
N ILE A 34 11.67 -17.62 3.15
CA ILE A 34 11.38 -17.96 4.56
C ILE A 34 9.93 -18.45 4.68
N ALA A 35 8.97 -17.67 4.18
CA ALA A 35 7.55 -17.97 4.27
C ALA A 35 7.17 -19.31 3.61
N ARG A 36 7.88 -19.72 2.56
CA ARG A 36 7.54 -20.90 1.81
C ARG A 36 8.34 -22.15 2.20
N TYR A 37 9.64 -21.98 2.44
CA TYR A 37 10.57 -23.11 2.61
C TYR A 37 11.15 -23.26 4.02
N ARG A 38 10.81 -22.33 4.95
CA ARG A 38 11.26 -22.36 6.36
C ARG A 38 10.09 -22.28 7.35
N LYS A 39 8.90 -22.72 6.91
CA LYS A 39 7.65 -22.70 7.70
C LYS A 39 7.76 -23.38 9.05
N ASP A 40 8.42 -24.52 9.11
CA ASP A 40 8.58 -25.27 10.35
C ASP A 40 9.44 -24.50 11.37
N SER A 41 10.45 -23.77 10.91
CA SER A 41 11.30 -22.92 11.76
C SER A 41 10.55 -21.69 12.27
N THR A 42 9.69 -21.11 11.46
CA THR A 42 8.95 -19.86 11.76
C THR A 42 7.54 -20.12 12.33
N GLN A 43 7.18 -21.39 12.58
CA GLN A 43 5.84 -21.77 13.06
C GLN A 43 4.72 -21.31 12.09
N ASN A 44 4.95 -21.48 10.79
CA ASN A 44 4.01 -21.18 9.70
C ASN A 44 3.68 -19.70 9.53
N LEU A 45 4.64 -18.79 9.79
CA LEU A 45 4.45 -17.38 9.45
C LEU A 45 4.36 -17.19 7.95
N ASP A 46 3.42 -16.34 7.53
CA ASP A 46 3.28 -15.90 6.15
C ASP A 46 4.20 -14.71 5.82
N GLU A 47 4.22 -14.29 4.56
CA GLU A 47 5.04 -13.16 4.10
C GLU A 47 4.73 -11.87 4.86
N VAL A 48 3.45 -11.61 5.17
CA VAL A 48 3.01 -10.38 5.85
C VAL A 48 3.52 -10.36 7.29
N ALA A 49 3.41 -11.47 8.01
CA ALA A 49 3.92 -11.59 9.37
C ALA A 49 5.45 -11.43 9.43
N ILE A 50 6.18 -12.00 8.46
CA ILE A 50 7.64 -11.89 8.38
C ILE A 50 8.05 -10.45 8.02
N GLU A 51 7.35 -9.78 7.10
CA GLU A 51 7.53 -8.35 6.81
C GLU A 51 7.31 -7.48 8.04
N HIS A 52 6.29 -7.78 8.85
CA HIS A 52 6.00 -7.09 10.10
C HIS A 52 7.13 -7.23 11.11
N ILE A 53 7.72 -8.43 11.23
CA ILE A 53 8.90 -8.66 12.09
C ILE A 53 10.08 -7.83 11.58
N ALA A 54 10.38 -7.86 10.28
CA ALA A 54 11.49 -7.11 9.68
C ALA A 54 11.34 -5.60 9.88
N LYS A 55 10.12 -5.07 9.68
CA LYS A 55 9.81 -3.66 9.88
C LYS A 55 9.94 -3.26 11.36
N SER A 56 9.37 -4.08 12.28
CA SER A 56 9.47 -3.82 13.72
C SER A 56 10.92 -3.86 14.21
N GLN A 57 11.79 -4.69 13.62
CA GLN A 57 13.23 -4.69 13.91
C GLN A 57 13.87 -3.37 13.44
N ALA A 58 13.55 -2.90 12.25
CA ALA A 58 14.05 -1.62 11.74
C ALA A 58 13.57 -0.43 12.59
N ASP A 59 12.32 -0.46 13.06
CA ASP A 59 11.78 0.57 13.96
C ASP A 59 12.51 0.55 15.32
N TYR A 60 12.78 -0.63 15.87
CA TYR A 60 13.58 -0.78 17.08
C TYR A 60 15.00 -0.18 16.93
N ASP A 61 15.67 -0.50 15.83
CA ASP A 61 17.01 0.01 15.53
C ASP A 61 17.00 1.54 15.37
N ASN A 62 15.97 2.11 14.73
CA ASN A 62 15.79 3.56 14.60
C ASN A 62 15.56 4.23 15.97
N ILE A 63 14.76 3.62 16.85
CA ILE A 63 14.56 4.10 18.24
C ILE A 63 15.88 4.08 18.99
N CYS A 64 16.67 3.01 18.89
CA CYS A 64 17.97 2.90 19.56
C CYS A 64 18.94 3.98 19.07
N LYS A 65 19.07 4.18 17.75
CA LYS A 65 19.88 5.27 17.17
C LYS A 65 19.40 6.65 17.63
N ARG A 66 18.10 6.84 17.75
CA ARG A 66 17.54 8.11 18.24
C ARG A 66 17.90 8.35 19.70
N LYS A 67 17.82 7.32 20.55
CA LYS A 67 18.28 7.39 21.96
C LYS A 67 19.74 7.79 22.08
N GLU A 68 20.62 7.16 21.29
CA GLU A 68 22.04 7.48 21.25
C GLU A 68 22.28 8.96 20.88
N THR A 69 21.59 9.44 19.83
CA THR A 69 21.67 10.84 19.42
C THR A 69 21.21 11.81 20.51
N ILE A 70 20.12 11.49 21.19
CA ILE A 70 19.57 12.30 22.29
C ILE A 70 20.55 12.31 23.47
N LEU A 71 21.04 11.15 23.90
CA LEU A 71 21.99 11.04 25.01
C LEU A 71 23.28 11.81 24.73
N SER A 72 23.89 11.63 23.56
CA SER A 72 25.08 12.36 23.16
C SER A 72 24.86 13.88 23.17
N SER A 73 23.73 14.34 22.62
CA SER A 73 23.42 15.77 22.56
C SER A 73 23.22 16.42 23.96
N ILE A 74 22.64 15.67 24.90
CA ILE A 74 22.43 16.18 26.29
C ILE A 74 23.77 16.10 27.07
N GLU A 75 24.57 15.07 26.84
CA GLU A 75 25.88 14.89 27.47
C GLU A 75 26.87 15.99 27.05
N GLU A 76 26.91 16.34 25.74
CA GLU A 76 27.70 17.48 25.22
C GLU A 76 27.32 18.81 25.90
N GLN A 77 26.07 18.96 26.34
CA GLN A 77 25.62 20.15 27.08
C GLN A 77 25.94 20.09 28.59
N GLY A 78 26.50 18.98 29.08
CA GLY A 78 26.79 18.77 30.49
C GLY A 78 25.55 18.66 31.40
N LYS A 79 24.39 18.33 30.80
CA LYS A 79 23.09 18.31 31.51
C LYS A 79 22.51 16.90 31.69
N LEU A 80 23.23 15.85 31.32
CA LEU A 80 22.76 14.48 31.43
C LEU A 80 22.90 13.98 32.87
N THR A 81 21.77 13.75 33.53
CA THR A 81 21.70 13.12 34.86
C THR A 81 21.45 11.61 34.73
N ASP A 82 21.84 10.83 35.77
CA ASP A 82 21.61 9.37 35.80
C ASP A 82 20.12 9.02 35.71
N GLU A 83 19.25 9.84 36.32
CA GLU A 83 17.81 9.64 36.26
C GLU A 83 17.28 9.86 34.84
N LEU A 84 17.70 10.94 34.16
CA LEU A 84 17.32 11.24 32.80
C LEU A 84 17.83 10.17 31.82
N ARG A 85 19.09 9.72 31.98
CA ARG A 85 19.68 8.61 31.23
C ARG A 85 18.79 7.37 31.31
N LYS A 86 18.45 6.94 32.52
CA LYS A 86 17.58 5.76 32.77
C LYS A 86 16.19 5.93 32.12
N ARG A 87 15.61 7.11 32.19
CA ARG A 87 14.30 7.37 31.56
C ARG A 87 14.39 7.25 30.04
N ILE A 88 15.41 7.82 29.40
CA ILE A 88 15.63 7.72 27.95
C ILE A 88 15.89 6.27 27.53
N GLU A 89 16.76 5.55 28.24
CA GLU A 89 17.09 4.15 27.95
C GLU A 89 15.86 3.23 28.04
N ASN A 90 14.97 3.46 28.98
CA ASN A 90 13.78 2.64 29.22
C ASN A 90 12.58 2.99 28.35
N SER A 91 12.55 4.15 27.72
CA SER A 91 11.45 4.53 26.84
C SER A 91 11.65 3.95 25.43
N PHE A 92 10.58 3.42 24.81
CA PHE A 92 10.52 2.92 23.45
C PHE A 92 9.41 3.60 22.63
N GLU A 93 8.87 4.68 23.15
CA GLU A 93 7.91 5.54 22.47
C GLU A 93 8.61 6.81 21.97
N LEU A 94 8.60 7.06 20.65
CA LEU A 94 9.27 8.22 20.06
C LEU A 94 8.76 9.54 20.62
N ASN A 95 7.46 9.67 20.86
CA ASN A 95 6.86 10.88 21.42
C ASN A 95 7.40 11.16 22.85
N GLU A 96 7.56 10.12 23.68
CA GLU A 96 8.13 10.26 25.01
C GLU A 96 9.62 10.65 24.96
N LEU A 97 10.38 10.07 24.03
CA LEU A 97 11.80 10.42 23.83
C LEU A 97 11.95 11.87 23.36
N GLU A 98 11.10 12.34 22.46
CA GLU A 98 11.11 13.74 22.02
C GLU A 98 10.70 14.70 23.13
N ASP A 99 9.75 14.34 24.00
CA ASP A 99 9.39 15.12 25.18
C ASP A 99 10.54 15.23 26.20
N LEU A 100 11.26 14.13 26.45
CA LEU A 100 12.43 14.12 27.31
C LEU A 100 13.57 14.98 26.73
N TYR A 101 13.68 15.03 25.42
CA TYR A 101 14.69 15.82 24.72
C TYR A 101 14.32 17.29 24.56
N LEU A 102 13.02 17.64 24.61
CA LEU A 102 12.50 18.98 24.30
C LEU A 102 13.23 20.13 25.03
N PRO A 103 13.57 20.03 26.34
CA PRO A 103 14.29 21.10 27.06
C PRO A 103 15.74 21.30 26.58
N TYR A 104 16.32 20.31 25.90
CA TYR A 104 17.73 20.28 25.48
C TYR A 104 17.92 20.50 23.98
N LYS A 105 16.80 20.53 23.22
CA LYS A 105 16.82 20.66 21.78
C LYS A 105 17.32 22.06 21.37
N LYS A 106 18.33 22.12 20.53
CA LYS A 106 18.81 23.37 19.94
C LYS A 106 17.68 24.03 19.13
N ARG A 107 17.25 25.22 19.53
CA ARG A 107 16.14 25.97 18.90
C ARG A 107 16.45 27.46 18.82
N ARG A 108 15.63 28.21 18.10
CA ARG A 108 15.69 29.67 18.13
C ARG A 108 15.35 30.17 19.54
N LYS A 109 15.98 31.27 19.96
CA LYS A 109 15.70 31.91 21.25
C LYS A 109 14.19 32.17 21.43
N THR A 110 13.67 31.71 22.54
CA THR A 110 12.28 31.92 22.94
C THR A 110 12.16 33.17 23.83
N LYS A 111 10.92 33.60 24.09
CA LYS A 111 10.68 34.66 25.07
C LYS A 111 11.19 34.26 26.46
N ALA A 112 11.07 33.01 26.83
CA ALA A 112 11.56 32.49 28.10
C ALA A 112 13.10 32.52 28.16
N ASP A 113 13.82 32.23 27.07
CA ASP A 113 15.28 32.29 27.02
C ASP A 113 15.75 33.75 27.23
N VAL A 114 15.07 34.72 26.60
CA VAL A 114 15.36 36.16 26.81
C VAL A 114 15.10 36.55 28.27
N ALA A 115 13.99 36.06 28.84
CA ALA A 115 13.68 36.35 30.27
C ALA A 115 14.70 35.74 31.24
N LYS A 116 15.21 34.52 30.94
CA LYS A 116 16.31 33.86 31.70
C LYS A 116 17.61 34.67 31.61
N GLU A 117 17.98 35.14 30.40
CA GLU A 117 19.14 36.01 30.19
C GLU A 117 19.01 37.34 30.92
N ASN A 118 17.81 37.82 31.12
CA ASN A 118 17.52 39.03 31.91
C ASN A 118 17.48 38.76 33.44
N GLY A 119 17.81 37.53 33.89
CA GLY A 119 17.90 37.20 35.32
C GLY A 119 16.58 36.91 36.02
N LEU A 120 15.47 36.66 35.28
CA LEU A 120 14.14 36.43 35.84
C LEU A 120 13.83 35.02 36.27
N GLU A 121 14.75 34.04 36.03
CA GLU A 121 14.54 32.66 36.44
C GLU A 121 14.36 32.43 37.95
N PRO A 122 15.09 33.12 38.87
CA PRO A 122 14.83 33.02 40.30
C PRO A 122 13.46 33.53 40.69
N LEU A 123 12.96 34.60 40.02
CA LEU A 123 11.60 35.10 40.22
C LEU A 123 10.56 34.04 39.84
N ALA A 124 10.72 33.42 38.68
CA ALA A 124 9.85 32.34 38.22
C ALA A 124 9.84 31.15 39.21
N LYS A 125 11.02 30.75 39.75
CA LYS A 125 11.13 29.71 40.77
C LYS A 125 10.42 30.05 42.07
N GLN A 126 10.52 31.31 42.51
CA GLN A 126 9.82 31.76 43.73
C GLN A 126 8.30 31.77 43.52
N ILE A 127 7.79 32.26 42.39
CA ILE A 127 6.36 32.18 42.05
C ILE A 127 5.88 30.73 42.03
N MET A 128 6.64 29.84 41.39
CA MET A 128 6.31 28.38 41.32
C MET A 128 6.39 27.66 42.67
N SER A 129 7.11 28.20 43.65
CA SER A 129 7.06 27.68 45.01
C SER A 129 5.72 27.91 45.69
N GLN A 130 4.91 28.87 45.19
CA GLN A 130 3.56 29.23 45.60
C GLN A 130 3.45 29.62 47.11
N ARG A 131 4.53 30.16 47.67
CA ARG A 131 4.62 30.58 49.07
C ARG A 131 4.58 32.11 49.21
N VAL A 132 4.49 32.82 48.07
CA VAL A 132 4.49 34.29 47.99
C VAL A 132 3.08 34.78 48.13
N THR A 133 2.90 35.94 48.82
CA THR A 133 1.61 36.57 49.03
C THR A 133 1.44 37.85 48.23
N ASP A 134 2.53 38.50 47.83
CA ASP A 134 2.53 39.77 47.10
C ASP A 134 3.50 39.66 45.92
N LEU A 135 2.94 39.62 44.71
CA LEU A 135 3.69 39.43 43.47
C LEU A 135 4.39 40.73 43.02
N GLU A 136 3.79 41.89 43.24
CA GLU A 136 4.38 43.17 42.82
C GLU A 136 5.60 43.50 43.69
N LEU A 137 5.50 43.32 45.00
CA LEU A 137 6.64 43.47 45.90
C LEU A 137 7.78 42.50 45.57
N LEU A 138 7.46 41.28 45.21
CA LEU A 138 8.45 40.31 44.79
C LEU A 138 9.12 40.72 43.48
N ALA A 139 8.34 41.09 42.46
CA ALA A 139 8.83 41.47 41.14
C ALA A 139 9.74 42.69 41.21
N GLY A 140 9.43 43.67 42.09
CA GLY A 140 10.23 44.86 42.31
C GLY A 140 11.69 44.58 42.70
N ARG A 141 11.98 43.40 43.25
CA ARG A 141 13.37 42.99 43.59
C ARG A 141 14.20 42.53 42.37
N TYR A 142 13.57 42.33 41.21
CA TYR A 142 14.18 41.83 40.00
C TYR A 142 14.22 42.85 38.86
N LEU A 143 13.97 44.13 39.20
CA LEU A 143 14.08 45.22 38.23
C LEU A 143 15.54 45.45 37.81
N SER A 144 15.73 45.80 36.56
CA SER A 144 17.02 46.10 35.98
C SER A 144 16.84 47.04 34.78
N ASP A 145 17.93 47.53 34.22
CA ASP A 145 17.89 48.34 32.99
C ASP A 145 17.19 47.65 31.81
N LYS A 146 17.26 46.32 31.82
CA LYS A 146 16.58 45.48 30.80
C LYS A 146 15.13 45.11 31.15
N VAL A 147 14.74 45.28 32.39
CA VAL A 147 13.40 44.96 32.93
C VAL A 147 12.99 46.10 33.85
N PRO A 148 12.55 47.24 33.31
CA PRO A 148 12.35 48.45 34.09
C PRO A 148 11.06 48.46 34.93
N THR A 149 10.12 47.56 34.71
CA THR A 149 8.83 47.52 35.41
C THR A 149 8.50 46.16 36.00
N GLU A 150 7.75 46.14 37.15
CA GLU A 150 7.26 44.92 37.77
C GLU A 150 6.40 44.08 36.78
N LYS A 151 5.63 44.76 35.95
CA LYS A 151 4.80 44.10 34.92
C LYS A 151 5.66 43.32 33.91
N GLU A 152 6.78 43.89 33.47
CA GLU A 152 7.71 43.19 32.56
C GLU A 152 8.44 42.06 33.26
N ALA A 153 8.80 42.23 34.54
CA ALA A 153 9.38 41.17 35.36
C ALA A 153 8.41 39.98 35.52
N LEU A 154 7.15 40.24 35.83
CA LEU A 154 6.10 39.24 35.95
C LEU A 154 5.80 38.58 34.59
N GLN A 155 5.79 39.34 33.49
CA GLN A 155 5.60 38.78 32.16
C GLN A 155 6.76 37.83 31.79
N GLY A 156 8.00 38.22 32.04
CA GLY A 156 9.16 37.38 31.81
C GLY A 156 9.14 36.11 32.68
N ALA A 157 8.75 36.23 33.95
CA ALA A 157 8.55 35.09 34.83
C ALA A 157 7.42 34.14 34.31
N SER A 158 6.31 34.71 33.82
CA SER A 158 5.22 33.98 33.20
C SER A 158 5.68 33.23 31.96
N ASP A 159 6.49 33.84 31.07
CA ASP A 159 7.03 33.20 29.88
C ASP A 159 7.94 32.01 30.25
N ILE A 160 8.78 32.11 31.30
CA ILE A 160 9.61 31.00 31.80
C ILE A 160 8.73 29.90 32.36
N ILE A 161 7.74 30.21 33.20
CA ILE A 161 6.83 29.19 33.77
C ILE A 161 6.01 28.52 32.69
N ALA A 162 5.52 29.26 31.70
CA ALA A 162 4.79 28.69 30.56
C ALA A 162 5.63 27.67 29.78
N GLU A 163 6.95 27.93 29.64
CA GLU A 163 7.86 27.00 29.01
C GLU A 163 8.09 25.75 29.87
N TRP A 164 8.28 25.87 31.18
CA TRP A 164 8.37 24.73 32.10
C TRP A 164 7.13 23.82 32.07
N ILE A 165 5.94 24.45 31.98
CA ILE A 165 4.66 23.71 31.81
C ILE A 165 4.64 22.95 30.48
N ASN A 166 5.05 23.60 29.39
CA ASN A 166 5.14 22.97 28.08
C ASN A 166 6.16 21.82 28.01
N GLU A 167 7.26 21.91 28.78
CA GLU A 167 8.31 20.87 28.85
C GLU A 167 7.94 19.74 29.83
N ASN A 168 6.84 19.84 30.56
CA ASN A 168 6.44 18.82 31.52
C ASN A 168 5.90 17.58 30.80
N THR A 169 6.65 16.48 30.84
CA THR A 169 6.34 15.22 30.16
C THR A 169 5.02 14.58 30.62
N PHE A 170 4.64 14.75 31.90
CA PHE A 170 3.37 14.25 32.43
C PHE A 170 2.18 14.99 31.83
N ILE A 171 2.28 16.34 31.78
CA ILE A 171 1.24 17.18 31.18
C ILE A 171 1.09 16.85 29.70
N ARG A 172 2.19 16.83 28.93
CA ARG A 172 2.16 16.51 27.51
C ARG A 172 1.54 15.14 27.24
N ARG A 173 1.98 14.09 27.97
CA ARG A 173 1.44 12.74 27.82
C ARG A 173 -0.06 12.68 28.11
N THR A 174 -0.53 13.38 29.13
CA THR A 174 -1.96 13.39 29.49
C THR A 174 -2.78 14.15 28.46
N LEU A 175 -2.30 15.31 28.01
CA LEU A 175 -2.96 16.08 26.95
C LEU A 175 -3.05 15.28 25.65
N ARG A 176 -1.99 14.58 25.23
CA ARG A 176 -2.05 13.65 24.07
C ARG A 176 -3.18 12.65 24.21
N ARG A 177 -3.33 12.00 25.37
CA ARG A 177 -4.42 11.05 25.61
C ARG A 177 -5.81 11.72 25.52
N ILE A 178 -5.93 12.95 25.99
CA ILE A 178 -7.18 13.72 25.87
C ILE A 178 -7.46 14.01 24.39
N PHE A 179 -6.46 14.50 23.63
CA PHE A 179 -6.58 14.79 22.20
C PHE A 179 -6.91 13.52 21.39
N GLN A 180 -6.22 12.42 21.61
CA GLN A 180 -6.50 11.16 20.92
C GLN A 180 -7.94 10.66 21.13
N ARG A 181 -8.56 10.99 22.27
CA ARG A 181 -9.92 10.55 22.58
C ARG A 181 -10.99 11.54 22.17
N LYS A 182 -10.71 12.83 22.30
CA LYS A 182 -11.74 13.91 22.24
C LYS A 182 -11.48 14.96 21.16
N ALA A 183 -10.35 14.89 20.45
CA ALA A 183 -10.06 15.90 19.44
C ALA A 183 -11.10 15.88 18.32
N ILE A 184 -11.51 17.08 17.95
CA ILE A 184 -12.41 17.36 16.84
C ILE A 184 -11.55 17.94 15.71
N ILE A 185 -11.75 17.42 14.51
CA ILE A 185 -11.25 18.05 13.29
C ILE A 185 -12.36 18.89 12.69
N SER A 186 -12.08 20.16 12.46
CA SER A 186 -12.96 21.07 11.73
C SER A 186 -12.30 21.57 10.46
N SER A 187 -13.11 21.80 9.45
CA SER A 187 -12.71 22.29 8.14
C SER A 187 -13.60 23.48 7.77
N GLU A 188 -13.00 24.60 7.47
CA GLU A 188 -13.66 25.83 7.04
C GLU A 188 -13.13 26.25 5.68
N VAL A 189 -14.01 26.78 4.80
CA VAL A 189 -13.59 27.31 3.50
C VAL A 189 -12.58 28.45 3.66
N ALA A 190 -11.51 28.43 2.88
CA ALA A 190 -10.53 29.51 2.87
C ALA A 190 -11.17 30.80 2.32
N LYS A 191 -10.80 31.95 2.88
CA LYS A 191 -11.38 33.24 2.56
C LYS A 191 -11.35 33.51 1.04
N GLY A 192 -12.52 33.74 0.46
CA GLY A 192 -12.68 34.06 -0.97
C GLY A 192 -12.64 32.86 -1.93
N LYS A 193 -12.61 31.62 -1.41
CA LYS A 193 -12.52 30.40 -2.21
C LYS A 193 -13.87 29.69 -2.44
N ASN A 194 -14.93 30.12 -1.83
CA ASN A 194 -16.24 29.47 -1.90
C ASN A 194 -16.87 29.46 -3.29
N GLU A 195 -16.50 30.40 -4.19
CA GLU A 195 -17.06 30.54 -5.53
C GLU A 195 -16.13 29.95 -6.62
N GLU A 196 -14.92 29.53 -6.31
CA GLU A 196 -14.00 28.93 -7.27
C GLU A 196 -14.50 27.57 -7.74
N GLU A 197 -14.57 27.35 -9.05
CA GLU A 197 -15.05 26.11 -9.67
C GLU A 197 -14.24 24.90 -9.19
N GLU A 198 -12.92 25.03 -9.08
CA GLU A 198 -12.03 23.97 -8.60
C GLU A 198 -12.24 23.64 -7.11
N ALA A 199 -12.70 24.60 -6.31
CA ALA A 199 -13.00 24.38 -4.89
C ALA A 199 -14.30 23.59 -4.68
N GLN A 200 -15.24 23.64 -5.64
CA GLN A 200 -16.54 22.97 -5.53
C GLN A 200 -16.47 21.47 -5.32
N LYS A 201 -15.40 20.81 -5.79
CA LYS A 201 -15.15 19.38 -5.52
C LYS A 201 -15.00 19.10 -4.02
N TYR A 202 -14.70 20.12 -3.21
CA TYR A 202 -14.55 20.05 -1.75
C TYR A 202 -15.69 20.73 -0.99
N ALA A 203 -16.78 21.14 -1.67
CA ALA A 203 -17.89 21.89 -1.06
C ALA A 203 -18.46 21.23 0.22
N GLN A 204 -18.45 19.90 0.28
CA GLN A 204 -18.87 19.15 1.46
C GLN A 204 -18.01 19.39 2.71
N TYR A 205 -16.78 19.94 2.54
CA TYR A 205 -15.84 20.25 3.62
C TYR A 205 -15.71 21.75 3.90
N PHE A 206 -16.54 22.60 3.31
CA PHE A 206 -16.49 24.05 3.54
C PHE A 206 -16.95 24.44 4.94
N ASP A 207 -17.78 23.64 5.55
CA ASP A 207 -18.20 23.74 6.95
C ASP A 207 -18.42 22.32 7.49
N TRP A 208 -17.35 21.69 7.99
CA TRP A 208 -17.37 20.31 8.44
C TRP A 208 -16.73 20.18 9.80
N GLU A 209 -17.34 19.39 10.65
CA GLU A 209 -16.82 19.08 11.99
C GLU A 209 -17.12 17.61 12.36
N GLU A 210 -16.11 16.89 12.84
CA GLU A 210 -16.28 15.53 13.35
C GLU A 210 -15.20 15.15 14.36
N ALA A 211 -15.46 14.13 15.17
CA ALA A 211 -14.46 13.54 16.06
C ALA A 211 -13.35 12.88 15.25
N LEU A 212 -12.10 13.34 15.42
CA LEU A 212 -10.95 12.88 14.61
C LEU A 212 -10.69 11.38 14.74
N ASN A 213 -10.89 10.82 15.94
CA ASN A 213 -10.71 9.37 16.17
C ASN A 213 -11.75 8.47 15.48
N LYS A 214 -12.85 9.07 14.97
CA LYS A 214 -13.90 8.38 14.20
C LYS A 214 -13.88 8.72 12.72
N ALA A 215 -13.07 9.70 12.32
CA ALA A 215 -12.98 10.16 10.94
C ALA A 215 -12.43 9.04 10.03
N PRO A 216 -13.14 8.64 8.96
CA PRO A 216 -12.64 7.65 8.02
C PRO A 216 -11.38 8.13 7.30
N SER A 217 -10.45 7.22 7.02
CA SER A 217 -9.15 7.52 6.38
C SER A 217 -9.28 8.36 5.11
N HIS A 218 -10.22 8.01 4.23
CA HIS A 218 -10.44 8.72 2.96
C HIS A 218 -10.90 10.18 3.18
N ARG A 219 -11.63 10.45 4.26
CA ARG A 219 -12.08 11.81 4.58
C ARG A 219 -10.94 12.65 5.15
N VAL A 220 -10.13 12.07 6.03
CA VAL A 220 -8.91 12.73 6.53
C VAL A 220 -8.01 13.12 5.36
N LEU A 221 -7.75 12.20 4.43
CA LEU A 221 -6.94 12.46 3.23
C LEU A 221 -7.57 13.52 2.32
N ALA A 222 -8.89 13.49 2.13
CA ALA A 222 -9.60 14.48 1.32
C ALA A 222 -9.50 15.89 1.90
N MET A 223 -9.68 16.03 3.21
CA MET A 223 -9.56 17.32 3.92
C MET A 223 -8.13 17.84 3.87
N LEU A 224 -7.13 17.00 4.13
CA LEU A 224 -5.71 17.36 4.02
C LEU A 224 -5.31 17.79 2.61
N ARG A 225 -5.87 17.12 1.58
CA ARG A 225 -5.68 17.51 0.18
C ARG A 225 -6.30 18.88 -0.09
N ALA A 226 -7.54 19.12 0.37
CA ALA A 226 -8.22 20.39 0.20
C ALA A 226 -7.47 21.54 0.87
N GLU A 227 -6.86 21.31 2.05
CA GLU A 227 -6.01 22.29 2.74
C GLU A 227 -4.70 22.54 1.97
N LYS A 228 -4.04 21.48 1.49
CA LYS A 228 -2.82 21.58 0.68
C LYS A 228 -3.04 22.34 -0.62
N GLU A 229 -4.21 22.17 -1.24
CA GLU A 229 -4.63 22.92 -2.45
C GLU A 229 -5.11 24.35 -2.09
N GLY A 230 -5.23 24.70 -0.81
CA GLY A 230 -5.57 26.05 -0.34
C GLY A 230 -7.07 26.40 -0.35
N PHE A 231 -7.94 25.41 -0.50
CA PHE A 231 -9.40 25.62 -0.56
C PHE A 231 -10.07 25.62 0.82
N VAL A 232 -9.52 24.92 1.79
CA VAL A 232 -10.02 24.89 3.16
C VAL A 232 -8.89 25.14 4.15
N LYS A 233 -9.27 25.44 5.40
CA LYS A 233 -8.37 25.51 6.57
C LYS A 233 -8.80 24.44 7.55
N LEU A 234 -7.88 23.61 7.99
CA LEU A 234 -8.12 22.61 9.00
C LEU A 234 -7.71 23.08 10.38
N LYS A 235 -8.47 22.65 11.37
CA LYS A 235 -8.17 22.87 12.76
C LYS A 235 -8.46 21.61 13.56
N VAL A 236 -7.52 21.22 14.40
CA VAL A 236 -7.70 20.13 15.36
C VAL A 236 -7.67 20.72 16.75
N GLN A 237 -8.71 20.53 17.50
CA GLN A 237 -8.86 21.15 18.82
C GLN A 237 -9.63 20.24 19.78
N VAL A 238 -9.44 20.48 21.06
CA VAL A 238 -10.23 19.94 22.16
C VAL A 238 -10.79 21.11 22.94
N ASP A 239 -12.01 20.96 23.45
CA ASP A 239 -12.59 22.01 24.29
C ASP A 239 -11.65 22.33 25.46
N SER A 240 -11.40 23.63 25.66
CA SER A 240 -10.54 24.10 26.73
C SER A 240 -11.08 23.77 28.14
N GLU A 241 -12.38 23.49 28.26
CA GLU A 241 -13.00 23.02 29.51
C GLU A 241 -12.58 21.60 29.87
N GLU A 242 -12.07 20.80 28.90
CA GLU A 242 -11.55 19.45 29.11
C GLU A 242 -10.05 19.43 29.48
N THR A 243 -9.32 20.48 29.13
CA THR A 243 -7.84 20.51 29.26
C THR A 243 -7.36 21.44 30.35
N LEU A 244 -7.90 22.65 30.45
CA LEU A 244 -7.45 23.65 31.43
C LEU A 244 -7.67 23.23 32.88
N PRO A 245 -8.83 22.69 33.30
CA PRO A 245 -9.02 22.23 34.68
C PRO A 245 -7.99 21.21 35.12
N PHE A 246 -7.69 20.23 34.25
CA PHE A 246 -6.64 19.23 34.52
C PHE A 246 -5.27 19.88 34.72
N MET A 247 -4.90 20.87 33.89
CA MET A 247 -3.61 21.54 33.99
C MET A 247 -3.56 22.41 35.27
N GLU A 248 -4.62 23.15 35.54
CA GLU A 248 -4.73 23.98 36.75
C GLU A 248 -4.62 23.13 38.00
N GLU A 249 -5.35 22.05 38.12
CA GLU A 249 -5.31 21.13 39.27
C GLU A 249 -3.91 20.54 39.52
N ASN A 250 -3.15 20.27 38.46
CA ASN A 250 -1.81 19.72 38.61
C ASN A 250 -0.73 20.76 38.93
N ILE A 251 -0.91 22.00 38.50
CA ILE A 251 0.09 23.07 38.62
C ILE A 251 -0.19 23.97 39.81
N ILE A 252 -1.45 24.34 40.06
CA ILE A 252 -1.83 25.35 41.04
C ILE A 252 -2.18 24.69 42.36
N LYS A 253 -1.44 25.02 43.41
CA LYS A 253 -1.66 24.52 44.78
C LYS A 253 -1.96 25.63 45.78
N SER A 254 -1.77 26.89 45.37
CA SER A 254 -2.03 28.11 46.17
C SER A 254 -3.44 28.66 45.97
N ARG A 255 -3.76 29.72 46.70
CA ARG A 255 -4.98 30.55 46.58
C ARG A 255 -4.57 32.00 46.47
N GLY A 256 -5.49 32.85 46.00
CA GLY A 256 -5.27 34.32 45.91
C GLY A 256 -4.45 34.70 44.69
N GLU A 257 -3.74 35.82 44.77
CA GLU A 257 -3.08 36.48 43.64
C GLU A 257 -2.14 35.57 42.84
N VAL A 258 -1.34 34.77 43.52
CA VAL A 258 -0.42 33.78 42.86
C VAL A 258 -1.21 32.76 42.05
N ALA A 259 -2.33 32.29 42.59
CA ALA A 259 -3.17 31.32 41.86
C ALA A 259 -3.77 31.98 40.60
N ASP A 260 -4.22 33.20 40.67
CA ASP A 260 -4.79 33.91 39.53
C ASP A 260 -3.73 34.24 38.47
N PHE A 261 -2.53 34.58 38.89
CA PHE A 261 -1.38 34.72 37.98
C PHE A 261 -1.04 33.39 37.28
N LEU A 262 -0.94 32.29 38.04
CA LEU A 262 -0.64 30.96 37.46
C LEU A 262 -1.75 30.49 36.55
N LYS A 263 -3.05 30.76 36.81
CA LYS A 263 -4.14 30.43 35.90
C LYS A 263 -3.96 31.10 34.53
N LYS A 264 -3.59 32.39 34.52
CA LYS A 264 -3.29 33.13 33.28
C LYS A 264 -2.09 32.52 32.56
N THR A 265 -1.05 32.16 33.29
CA THR A 265 0.15 31.54 32.74
C THR A 265 -0.11 30.14 32.19
N VAL A 266 -0.92 29.28 32.86
CA VAL A 266 -1.37 27.99 32.37
C VAL A 266 -2.14 28.13 31.07
N LYS A 267 -3.09 29.08 31.03
CA LYS A 267 -3.87 29.36 29.82
C LYS A 267 -3.01 29.84 28.65
N ASP A 268 -2.00 30.68 28.90
CA ASP A 268 -1.04 31.14 27.89
C ASP A 268 -0.18 29.94 27.40
N SER A 269 0.39 29.15 28.32
CA SER A 269 1.16 27.95 27.98
C SER A 269 0.35 26.99 27.13
N TYR A 270 -0.90 26.74 27.49
CA TYR A 270 -1.77 25.86 26.70
C TYR A 270 -2.00 26.42 25.31
N LYS A 271 -2.53 27.65 25.19
CA LYS A 271 -2.94 28.20 23.90
C LYS A 271 -1.77 28.51 22.95
N ARG A 272 -0.66 28.96 23.50
CA ARG A 272 0.50 29.38 22.69
C ARG A 272 1.49 28.27 22.38
N LEU A 273 1.67 27.29 23.29
CA LEU A 273 2.72 26.29 23.19
C LEU A 273 2.16 24.86 23.04
N LEU A 274 1.32 24.40 23.97
CA LEU A 274 0.87 23.02 24.05
C LEU A 274 -0.19 22.67 23.00
N GLU A 275 -1.25 23.46 22.89
CA GLU A 275 -2.35 23.20 21.96
C GLU A 275 -1.87 23.13 20.51
N PRO A 276 -1.07 24.06 19.96
CA PRO A 276 -0.58 23.96 18.59
C PRO A 276 0.33 22.74 18.39
N SER A 277 1.19 22.43 19.36
CA SER A 277 2.12 21.29 19.27
C SER A 277 1.35 19.97 19.25
N ILE A 278 0.44 19.77 20.22
CA ILE A 278 -0.31 18.50 20.35
C ILE A 278 -1.36 18.34 19.25
N SER A 279 -1.98 19.43 18.79
CA SER A 279 -2.88 19.43 17.63
C SER A 279 -2.17 18.91 16.38
N ASN A 280 -0.97 19.45 16.10
CA ASN A 280 -0.17 19.01 14.96
C ASN A 280 0.28 17.54 15.09
N GLU A 281 0.72 17.13 16.30
CA GLU A 281 1.07 15.74 16.57
C GLU A 281 -0.14 14.81 16.32
N THR A 282 -1.31 15.19 16.83
CA THR A 282 -2.55 14.40 16.70
C THR A 282 -3.03 14.31 15.25
N LEU A 283 -2.93 15.41 14.50
CA LEU A 283 -3.27 15.42 13.06
C LEU A 283 -2.29 14.55 12.26
N GLN A 284 -0.99 14.61 12.59
CA GLN A 284 0.00 13.78 11.93
C GLN A 284 -0.22 12.29 12.21
N GLU A 285 -0.53 11.92 13.46
CA GLU A 285 -0.89 10.53 13.81
C GLU A 285 -2.14 10.05 13.04
N ALA A 286 -3.15 10.92 12.89
CA ALA A 286 -4.35 10.61 12.12
C ALA A 286 -4.03 10.44 10.64
N LYS A 287 -3.14 11.28 10.09
CA LYS A 287 -2.63 11.16 8.72
C LYS A 287 -1.86 9.86 8.52
N ASP A 288 -0.95 9.51 9.42
CA ASP A 288 -0.14 8.29 9.31
C ASP A 288 -1.02 7.03 9.33
N LYS A 289 -2.06 7.00 10.17
CA LYS A 289 -3.07 5.93 10.18
C LYS A 289 -3.88 5.90 8.88
N ALA A 290 -4.26 7.06 8.36
CA ALA A 290 -4.99 7.16 7.10
C ALA A 290 -4.13 6.70 5.91
N ASP A 291 -2.85 7.09 5.87
CA ASP A 291 -1.87 6.67 4.87
C ASP A 291 -1.71 5.14 4.90
N ALA A 292 -1.47 4.55 6.06
CA ALA A 292 -1.29 3.11 6.21
C ALA A 292 -2.52 2.31 5.71
N LYS A 293 -3.74 2.76 6.07
CA LYS A 293 -4.97 2.09 5.61
C LYS A 293 -5.18 2.25 4.10
N ALA A 294 -4.91 3.43 3.54
CA ALA A 294 -5.04 3.65 2.11
C ALA A 294 -4.00 2.85 1.31
N ILE A 295 -2.74 2.83 1.76
CA ILE A 295 -1.65 2.06 1.13
C ILE A 295 -1.98 0.56 1.14
N SER A 296 -2.53 0.02 2.23
CA SER A 296 -2.96 -1.38 2.31
C SER A 296 -4.02 -1.70 1.25
N VAL A 297 -5.01 -0.83 1.04
CA VAL A 297 -6.02 -1.00 -0.02
C VAL A 297 -5.38 -0.92 -1.41
N PHE A 298 -4.44 0.00 -1.63
CA PHE A 298 -3.73 0.12 -2.91
C PHE A 298 -2.88 -1.11 -3.21
N ALA A 299 -2.22 -1.67 -2.21
CA ALA A 299 -1.45 -2.91 -2.33
C ALA A 299 -2.36 -4.10 -2.71
N GLU A 300 -3.53 -4.20 -2.09
CA GLU A 300 -4.50 -5.24 -2.43
C GLU A 300 -5.05 -5.07 -3.85
N ASN A 301 -5.41 -3.84 -4.26
CA ASN A 301 -5.85 -3.54 -5.62
C ASN A 301 -4.75 -3.89 -6.64
N LEU A 302 -3.48 -3.56 -6.36
CA LEU A 302 -2.36 -3.94 -7.21
C LEU A 302 -2.21 -5.46 -7.30
N SER A 303 -2.30 -6.16 -6.16
CA SER A 303 -2.23 -7.62 -6.12
C SER A 303 -3.31 -8.26 -7.00
N GLN A 304 -4.54 -7.75 -6.93
CA GLN A 304 -5.65 -8.23 -7.75
C GLN A 304 -5.43 -7.99 -9.25
N LEU A 305 -4.85 -6.84 -9.63
CA LEU A 305 -4.47 -6.56 -11.01
C LEU A 305 -3.38 -7.51 -11.52
N LEU A 306 -2.34 -7.72 -10.72
CA LEU A 306 -1.21 -8.58 -11.06
C LEU A 306 -1.61 -10.06 -11.15
N LEU A 307 -2.49 -10.50 -10.25
CA LEU A 307 -2.99 -11.87 -10.17
C LEU A 307 -4.28 -12.08 -10.98
N ALA A 308 -4.69 -11.12 -11.83
CA ALA A 308 -5.84 -11.31 -12.71
C ALA A 308 -5.61 -12.52 -13.65
N SER A 309 -6.71 -13.14 -14.04
CA SER A 309 -6.72 -14.38 -14.81
C SER A 309 -6.06 -14.21 -16.19
N PRO A 310 -4.98 -14.93 -16.51
CA PRO A 310 -4.36 -14.89 -17.82
C PRO A 310 -5.18 -15.68 -18.84
N LEU A 311 -5.17 -15.23 -20.10
CA LEU A 311 -5.72 -16.02 -21.21
C LEU A 311 -4.73 -17.09 -21.69
N GLY A 312 -3.44 -16.89 -21.44
CA GLY A 312 -2.35 -17.76 -21.87
C GLY A 312 -1.89 -17.50 -23.31
N GLU A 313 -1.18 -18.46 -23.88
CA GLU A 313 -0.53 -18.40 -25.19
C GLU A 313 -1.58 -18.50 -26.33
N LYS A 314 -2.14 -17.37 -26.72
CA LYS A 314 -3.10 -17.25 -27.82
C LYS A 314 -2.75 -16.09 -28.73
N ARG A 315 -3.19 -16.16 -30.00
CA ARG A 315 -3.13 -15.06 -30.95
C ARG A 315 -4.18 -14.02 -30.61
N ILE A 316 -3.74 -12.81 -30.28
CA ILE A 316 -4.60 -11.75 -29.76
C ILE A 316 -4.58 -10.56 -30.72
N LEU A 317 -5.76 -10.05 -31.04
CA LEU A 317 -5.93 -8.73 -31.65
C LEU A 317 -6.24 -7.75 -30.53
N ALA A 318 -5.36 -6.78 -30.31
CA ALA A 318 -5.58 -5.76 -29.29
C ALA A 318 -6.01 -4.43 -29.91
N ILE A 319 -6.95 -3.77 -29.25
CA ILE A 319 -7.48 -2.48 -29.66
C ILE A 319 -7.27 -1.48 -28.52
N ASP A 320 -6.57 -0.38 -28.84
CA ASP A 320 -6.49 0.81 -27.99
C ASP A 320 -7.53 1.82 -28.53
N PRO A 321 -8.67 2.01 -27.82
CA PRO A 321 -9.78 2.82 -28.32
C PRO A 321 -9.43 4.31 -28.36
N GLY A 322 -10.00 5.02 -29.35
CA GLY A 322 -9.85 6.47 -29.44
C GLY A 322 -10.80 7.11 -30.44
N TYR A 323 -11.36 8.28 -30.11
CA TYR A 323 -12.27 9.00 -31.01
C TYR A 323 -11.53 9.74 -32.13
N ARG A 324 -10.67 10.71 -31.79
CA ARG A 324 -10.03 11.61 -32.75
C ARG A 324 -8.94 10.95 -33.57
N THR A 325 -8.07 10.20 -32.89
CA THR A 325 -6.91 9.58 -33.52
C THR A 325 -7.19 8.19 -34.09
N GLY A 326 -8.43 7.73 -33.99
CA GLY A 326 -8.86 6.38 -34.37
C GLY A 326 -8.44 5.32 -33.30
N CYS A 327 -9.01 4.14 -33.43
CA CYS A 327 -8.66 2.97 -32.59
C CYS A 327 -7.41 2.30 -33.20
N LYS A 328 -6.35 2.16 -32.41
CA LYS A 328 -5.12 1.45 -32.81
C LYS A 328 -5.34 -0.03 -32.66
N VAL A 329 -5.01 -0.76 -33.70
CA VAL A 329 -5.19 -2.21 -33.77
C VAL A 329 -3.83 -2.87 -33.94
N VAL A 330 -3.53 -3.87 -33.11
CA VAL A 330 -2.32 -4.67 -33.25
C VAL A 330 -2.66 -6.16 -33.18
N CYS A 331 -1.94 -6.98 -33.93
CA CYS A 331 -2.02 -8.43 -33.86
C CYS A 331 -0.78 -8.99 -33.21
N LEU A 332 -0.97 -9.83 -32.22
CA LEU A 332 0.10 -10.49 -31.48
C LEU A 332 0.05 -12.02 -31.72
N ASP A 333 1.20 -12.64 -31.82
CA ASP A 333 1.32 -14.10 -31.82
C ASP A 333 1.17 -14.69 -30.42
N GLU A 334 1.32 -15.98 -30.27
CA GLU A 334 1.20 -16.72 -29.03
C GLU A 334 2.27 -16.33 -27.98
N LYS A 335 3.38 -15.72 -28.42
CA LYS A 335 4.47 -15.23 -27.55
C LYS A 335 4.30 -13.75 -27.18
N GLY A 336 3.31 -13.08 -27.78
CA GLY A 336 3.09 -11.64 -27.62
C GLY A 336 3.99 -10.79 -28.52
N ASP A 337 4.57 -11.35 -29.59
CA ASP A 337 5.32 -10.62 -30.61
C ASP A 337 4.37 -9.96 -31.62
N LEU A 338 4.72 -8.75 -32.05
CA LEU A 338 3.87 -7.97 -32.96
C LEU A 338 3.94 -8.52 -34.39
N LEU A 339 2.81 -8.98 -34.92
CA LEU A 339 2.67 -9.47 -36.29
C LEU A 339 2.20 -8.38 -37.26
N HIS A 340 1.31 -7.50 -36.82
CA HIS A 340 0.66 -6.47 -37.67
C HIS A 340 0.12 -5.33 -36.83
N HIS A 341 0.06 -4.15 -37.41
CA HIS A 341 -0.62 -3.01 -36.81
C HIS A 341 -1.41 -2.23 -37.88
N ASP A 342 -2.53 -1.60 -37.46
CA ASP A 342 -3.40 -0.76 -38.30
C ASP A 342 -4.16 0.25 -37.44
N VAL A 343 -4.87 1.16 -38.08
CA VAL A 343 -5.79 2.11 -37.44
C VAL A 343 -7.16 2.00 -38.08
N ILE A 344 -8.19 1.98 -37.26
CA ILE A 344 -9.60 1.98 -37.70
C ILE A 344 -10.35 3.16 -37.10
N TYR A 345 -11.38 3.61 -37.76
CA TYR A 345 -12.16 4.81 -37.39
C TYR A 345 -13.66 4.50 -37.27
N PRO A 346 -14.09 3.60 -36.34
CA PRO A 346 -15.50 3.24 -36.25
C PRO A 346 -16.37 4.32 -35.58
N HIS A 347 -15.76 5.32 -34.94
CA HIS A 347 -16.45 6.36 -34.17
C HIS A 347 -16.38 7.73 -34.80
N ALA A 348 -17.25 8.66 -34.34
CA ALA A 348 -17.20 10.06 -34.74
C ALA A 348 -15.81 10.68 -34.44
N PRO A 349 -15.29 11.60 -35.27
CA PRO A 349 -16.00 12.27 -36.39
C PRO A 349 -15.99 11.48 -37.69
N GLN A 350 -15.10 10.51 -37.92
CA GLN A 350 -14.97 9.80 -39.20
C GLN A 350 -16.10 8.79 -39.43
N ASN A 351 -16.49 8.04 -38.39
CA ASN A 351 -17.61 7.10 -38.36
C ASN A 351 -17.63 6.08 -39.54
N ASP A 352 -16.43 5.58 -39.91
CA ASP A 352 -16.28 4.61 -41.02
C ASP A 352 -16.38 3.17 -40.52
N MET A 353 -17.58 2.80 -40.10
CA MET A 353 -17.85 1.45 -39.56
C MET A 353 -17.66 0.35 -40.62
N THR A 354 -17.96 0.64 -41.88
CA THR A 354 -17.89 -0.34 -42.99
C THR A 354 -16.44 -0.77 -43.24
N MET A 355 -15.54 0.20 -43.39
CA MET A 355 -14.12 -0.09 -43.61
C MET A 355 -13.49 -0.73 -42.36
N ALA A 356 -13.84 -0.25 -41.14
CA ALA A 356 -13.38 -0.82 -39.90
C ALA A 356 -13.80 -2.29 -39.77
N THR A 357 -15.05 -2.66 -40.09
CA THR A 357 -15.55 -4.04 -40.11
C THR A 357 -14.78 -4.90 -41.10
N LYS A 358 -14.54 -4.42 -42.31
CA LYS A 358 -13.81 -5.14 -43.37
C LYS A 358 -12.37 -5.41 -42.92
N LYS A 359 -11.66 -4.41 -42.37
CA LYS A 359 -10.31 -4.51 -41.86
C LYS A 359 -10.21 -5.55 -40.73
N LEU A 360 -11.07 -5.43 -39.71
CA LEU A 360 -11.05 -6.36 -38.58
C LEU A 360 -11.33 -7.80 -39.00
N SER A 361 -12.36 -8.02 -39.84
CA SER A 361 -12.70 -9.36 -40.34
C SER A 361 -11.57 -10.00 -41.16
N SER A 362 -10.93 -9.21 -42.04
CA SER A 362 -9.77 -9.63 -42.80
C SER A 362 -8.61 -9.99 -41.91
N THR A 363 -8.28 -9.12 -40.95
CA THR A 363 -7.15 -9.30 -40.00
C THR A 363 -7.35 -10.50 -39.11
N VAL A 364 -8.56 -10.70 -38.55
CA VAL A 364 -8.91 -11.89 -37.77
C VAL A 364 -8.66 -13.19 -38.52
N SER A 365 -9.04 -13.20 -39.81
CA SER A 365 -8.83 -14.39 -40.65
C SER A 365 -7.38 -14.60 -41.02
N GLN A 366 -6.69 -13.56 -41.48
CA GLN A 366 -5.31 -13.60 -41.96
C GLN A 366 -4.33 -14.03 -40.90
N TYR A 367 -4.45 -13.49 -39.69
CA TYR A 367 -3.53 -13.78 -38.56
C TYR A 367 -4.05 -14.87 -37.63
N ASN A 368 -5.17 -15.52 -37.97
CA ASN A 368 -5.76 -16.60 -37.19
C ASN A 368 -6.05 -16.19 -35.73
N ILE A 369 -6.56 -14.99 -35.50
CA ILE A 369 -6.84 -14.42 -34.18
C ILE A 369 -7.84 -15.29 -33.41
N GLN A 370 -7.59 -15.53 -32.14
CA GLN A 370 -8.40 -16.36 -31.24
C GLN A 370 -9.15 -15.51 -30.20
N ALA A 371 -8.62 -14.35 -29.85
CA ALA A 371 -9.24 -13.43 -28.89
C ALA A 371 -8.99 -11.96 -29.28
N ILE A 372 -9.92 -11.08 -28.89
CA ILE A 372 -9.78 -9.62 -29.03
C ILE A 372 -9.72 -9.00 -27.65
N SER A 373 -8.70 -8.17 -27.38
CA SER A 373 -8.59 -7.34 -26.18
C SER A 373 -8.90 -5.88 -26.51
N ILE A 374 -9.68 -5.21 -25.68
CA ILE A 374 -10.05 -3.81 -25.83
C ILE A 374 -9.65 -3.08 -24.55
N GLY A 375 -8.89 -1.99 -24.65
CA GLY A 375 -8.57 -1.14 -23.51
C GLY A 375 -9.83 -0.53 -22.89
N ASN A 376 -9.86 -0.37 -21.56
CA ASN A 376 -11.04 0.12 -20.83
C ASN A 376 -11.10 1.65 -20.66
N GLY A 377 -10.34 2.41 -21.43
CA GLY A 377 -10.33 3.88 -21.40
C GLY A 377 -11.39 4.55 -22.26
N THR A 378 -11.02 5.70 -22.82
CA THR A 378 -11.92 6.52 -23.66
C THR A 378 -12.41 5.72 -24.88
N ALA A 379 -13.71 5.80 -25.19
CA ALA A 379 -14.37 5.08 -26.29
C ALA A 379 -14.39 3.54 -26.19
N SER A 380 -14.07 2.97 -25.02
CA SER A 380 -14.00 1.52 -24.80
C SER A 380 -15.34 0.84 -25.07
N ARG A 381 -16.44 1.38 -24.54
CA ARG A 381 -17.79 0.78 -24.66
C ARG A 381 -18.32 0.80 -26.08
N GLU A 382 -18.13 1.91 -26.76
CA GLU A 382 -18.50 2.07 -28.16
C GLU A 382 -17.69 1.10 -29.01
N THR A 383 -16.40 0.95 -28.75
CA THR A 383 -15.52 0.00 -29.44
C THR A 383 -15.91 -1.45 -29.13
N GLU A 384 -16.22 -1.78 -27.89
CA GLU A 384 -16.72 -3.12 -27.53
C GLU A 384 -18.03 -3.44 -28.23
N SER A 385 -19.00 -2.52 -28.19
CA SER A 385 -20.28 -2.68 -28.84
C SER A 385 -20.12 -2.86 -30.37
N PHE A 386 -19.24 -2.06 -30.98
CA PHE A 386 -18.91 -2.18 -32.39
C PHE A 386 -18.29 -3.55 -32.71
N VAL A 387 -17.26 -3.98 -31.99
CA VAL A 387 -16.58 -5.26 -32.23
C VAL A 387 -17.51 -6.45 -32.03
N ARG A 388 -18.38 -6.43 -31.01
CA ARG A 388 -19.36 -7.49 -30.76
C ARG A 388 -20.48 -7.53 -31.83
N SER A 389 -20.72 -6.44 -32.56
CA SER A 389 -21.69 -6.42 -33.67
C SER A 389 -21.15 -7.08 -34.94
N ILE A 390 -19.85 -7.31 -35.04
CA ILE A 390 -19.22 -7.92 -36.23
C ILE A 390 -19.40 -9.44 -36.21
N ALA A 391 -19.96 -9.98 -37.30
CA ALA A 391 -20.02 -11.41 -37.53
C ALA A 391 -18.68 -11.90 -38.09
N PHE A 392 -17.79 -12.32 -37.18
CA PHE A 392 -16.48 -12.89 -37.56
C PHE A 392 -16.64 -14.28 -38.21
N PRO A 393 -15.74 -14.68 -39.13
CA PRO A 393 -15.79 -15.98 -39.81
C PRO A 393 -15.66 -17.18 -38.86
N LYS A 394 -15.11 -16.96 -37.66
CA LYS A 394 -14.97 -17.94 -36.61
C LYS A 394 -15.27 -17.28 -35.24
N LYS A 395 -15.56 -18.13 -34.25
CA LYS A 395 -15.82 -17.64 -32.90
C LYS A 395 -14.55 -17.01 -32.32
N VAL A 396 -14.62 -15.75 -31.98
CA VAL A 396 -13.56 -14.96 -31.33
C VAL A 396 -14.13 -14.42 -30.01
N GLU A 397 -13.40 -14.61 -28.92
CA GLU A 397 -13.79 -14.10 -27.62
C GLU A 397 -13.33 -12.65 -27.47
N VAL A 398 -14.18 -11.78 -26.91
CA VAL A 398 -13.89 -10.36 -26.73
C VAL A 398 -13.76 -10.06 -25.24
N PHE A 399 -12.66 -9.43 -24.87
CA PHE A 399 -12.30 -9.07 -23.50
C PHE A 399 -12.05 -7.57 -23.39
N VAL A 400 -12.50 -6.97 -22.29
CA VAL A 400 -12.10 -5.61 -21.88
C VAL A 400 -10.98 -5.73 -20.86
N VAL A 401 -9.89 -5.01 -21.08
CA VAL A 401 -8.64 -5.09 -20.31
C VAL A 401 -8.28 -3.72 -19.75
N SER A 402 -7.82 -3.67 -18.50
CA SER A 402 -7.36 -2.42 -17.89
C SER A 402 -6.15 -1.84 -18.64
N GLU A 403 -6.25 -0.58 -19.05
CA GLU A 403 -5.14 0.15 -19.66
C GLU A 403 -4.32 0.99 -18.66
N ALA A 404 -4.60 0.85 -17.34
CA ALA A 404 -3.88 1.59 -16.30
C ALA A 404 -2.35 1.46 -16.46
N GLY A 405 -1.65 2.59 -16.58
CA GLY A 405 -0.21 2.64 -16.81
C GLY A 405 0.28 2.23 -18.23
N ALA A 406 -0.61 1.92 -19.19
CA ALA A 406 -0.18 1.58 -20.57
C ALA A 406 0.56 2.73 -21.26
N SER A 407 0.12 3.97 -21.04
CA SER A 407 0.79 5.18 -21.53
C SER A 407 2.19 5.36 -20.89
N VAL A 408 2.35 5.02 -19.62
CA VAL A 408 3.67 5.06 -18.94
C VAL A 408 4.61 4.00 -19.55
N TYR A 409 4.11 2.78 -19.75
CA TYR A 409 4.88 1.74 -20.44
C TYR A 409 5.30 2.19 -21.84
N SER A 410 4.37 2.67 -22.67
CA SER A 410 4.63 3.04 -24.07
C SER A 410 5.72 4.12 -24.23
N ALA A 411 5.83 5.03 -23.25
CA ALA A 411 6.86 6.06 -23.19
C ALA A 411 8.17 5.59 -22.50
N SER A 412 8.19 4.42 -21.87
CA SER A 412 9.34 3.92 -21.12
C SER A 412 10.52 3.53 -21.99
N LYS A 413 11.72 3.42 -21.38
CA LYS A 413 12.90 2.87 -22.05
C LYS A 413 12.66 1.41 -22.46
N ILE A 414 12.02 0.61 -21.61
CA ILE A 414 11.73 -0.80 -21.87
C ILE A 414 10.93 -0.94 -23.17
N ALA A 415 9.86 -0.15 -23.34
CA ALA A 415 9.04 -0.20 -24.53
C ALA A 415 9.79 0.26 -25.80
N ARG A 416 10.71 1.25 -25.66
CA ARG A 416 11.57 1.68 -26.77
C ARG A 416 12.57 0.61 -27.17
N ASP A 417 13.13 -0.11 -26.21
CA ASP A 417 14.09 -1.18 -26.47
C ASP A 417 13.37 -2.41 -27.07
N GLU A 418 12.12 -2.73 -26.64
CA GLU A 418 11.32 -3.81 -27.21
C GLU A 418 10.79 -3.49 -28.63
N PHE A 419 10.41 -2.24 -28.89
CA PHE A 419 9.78 -1.81 -30.13
C PHE A 419 10.39 -0.50 -30.63
N PRO A 420 11.68 -0.48 -31.10
CA PRO A 420 12.37 0.74 -31.48
C PRO A 420 11.71 1.46 -32.68
N ASP A 421 11.17 0.69 -33.63
CA ASP A 421 10.64 1.19 -34.89
C ASP A 421 9.17 1.63 -34.84
N TYR A 422 8.51 1.50 -33.68
CA TYR A 422 7.08 1.79 -33.51
C TYR A 422 6.85 2.96 -32.57
N ASP A 423 5.78 3.70 -32.80
CA ASP A 423 5.40 4.85 -31.98
C ASP A 423 4.76 4.44 -30.64
N VAL A 424 4.53 5.44 -29.78
CA VAL A 424 3.94 5.22 -28.43
C VAL A 424 2.55 4.62 -28.48
N THR A 425 1.77 4.87 -29.53
CA THR A 425 0.38 4.40 -29.65
C THR A 425 0.34 2.90 -29.97
N VAL A 426 1.22 2.43 -30.85
CA VAL A 426 1.38 1.02 -31.17
C VAL A 426 1.89 0.25 -29.93
N ARG A 427 2.90 0.79 -29.24
CA ARG A 427 3.42 0.19 -27.99
C ARG A 427 2.35 0.09 -26.93
N GLY A 428 1.46 1.08 -26.80
CA GLY A 428 0.32 1.06 -25.88
C GLY A 428 -0.66 -0.08 -26.21
N ALA A 429 -1.03 -0.21 -27.48
CA ALA A 429 -1.92 -1.28 -27.94
C ALA A 429 -1.30 -2.68 -27.74
N VAL A 430 0.01 -2.84 -27.97
CA VAL A 430 0.74 -4.09 -27.68
C VAL A 430 0.63 -4.45 -26.20
N SER A 431 0.83 -3.46 -25.31
CA SER A 431 0.71 -3.69 -23.86
C SER A 431 -0.70 -4.16 -23.48
N ILE A 432 -1.74 -3.57 -24.04
CA ILE A 432 -3.15 -4.00 -23.82
C ILE A 432 -3.34 -5.48 -24.22
N GLY A 433 -2.79 -5.90 -25.36
CA GLY A 433 -2.86 -7.30 -25.80
C GLY A 433 -2.09 -8.26 -24.88
N ARG A 434 -0.86 -7.91 -24.51
CA ARG A 434 -0.01 -8.72 -23.61
C ARG A 434 -0.59 -8.85 -22.21
N ARG A 435 -1.31 -7.83 -21.71
CA ARG A 435 -2.02 -7.94 -20.43
C ARG A 435 -3.15 -8.97 -20.45
N LEU A 436 -3.79 -9.18 -21.59
CA LEU A 436 -4.76 -10.28 -21.71
C LEU A 436 -4.05 -11.64 -21.69
N ALA A 437 -2.90 -11.76 -22.35
CA ALA A 437 -2.11 -12.98 -22.36
C ALA A 437 -1.59 -13.33 -20.95
N ASP A 438 -0.90 -12.40 -20.30
CA ASP A 438 -0.46 -12.50 -18.90
C ASP A 438 -0.32 -11.12 -18.24
N PRO A 439 -1.27 -10.73 -17.38
CA PRO A 439 -1.25 -9.43 -16.69
C PRO A 439 0.03 -9.22 -15.86
N LEU A 440 0.47 -10.25 -15.12
CA LEU A 440 1.65 -10.18 -14.27
C LEU A 440 2.91 -9.89 -15.09
N ALA A 441 3.14 -10.68 -16.14
CA ALA A 441 4.33 -10.56 -16.99
C ALA A 441 4.46 -9.18 -17.66
N GLU A 442 3.35 -8.52 -17.96
CA GLU A 442 3.35 -7.19 -18.58
C GLU A 442 3.39 -6.05 -17.55
N LEU A 443 2.59 -6.11 -16.48
CA LEU A 443 2.48 -5.03 -15.51
C LEU A 443 3.78 -4.81 -14.69
N VAL A 444 4.59 -5.84 -14.48
CA VAL A 444 5.90 -5.70 -13.80
C VAL A 444 6.93 -4.87 -14.57
N LYS A 445 6.67 -4.53 -15.83
CA LYS A 445 7.50 -3.62 -16.63
C LYS A 445 7.30 -2.14 -16.29
N ILE A 446 6.25 -1.83 -15.53
CA ILE A 446 5.84 -0.47 -15.14
C ILE A 446 6.20 -0.28 -13.68
N ASP A 447 6.67 0.92 -13.32
CA ASP A 447 6.79 1.28 -11.90
C ASP A 447 5.41 1.12 -11.21
N PRO A 448 5.29 0.31 -10.15
CA PRO A 448 4.02 0.06 -9.48
C PRO A 448 3.27 1.34 -9.07
N LYS A 449 3.99 2.40 -8.72
CA LYS A 449 3.40 3.71 -8.42
C LYS A 449 2.72 4.38 -9.63
N SER A 450 3.08 3.98 -10.84
CA SER A 450 2.48 4.50 -12.07
C SER A 450 1.21 3.75 -12.48
N ILE A 451 0.88 2.66 -11.80
CA ILE A 451 -0.37 1.94 -11.95
C ILE A 451 -1.41 2.63 -11.07
N GLY A 452 -2.53 3.08 -11.66
CA GLY A 452 -3.62 3.71 -10.92
C GLY A 452 -4.37 2.68 -10.08
N VAL A 453 -4.11 2.62 -8.78
CA VAL A 453 -4.70 1.65 -7.84
C VAL A 453 -5.60 2.29 -6.78
N GLY A 454 -5.74 3.63 -6.78
CA GLY A 454 -6.65 4.31 -5.86
C GLY A 454 -6.68 5.83 -5.98
N GLN A 455 -7.77 6.42 -5.52
CA GLN A 455 -8.08 7.85 -5.69
C GLN A 455 -7.10 8.80 -4.98
N TYR A 456 -6.57 8.39 -3.82
CA TYR A 456 -5.68 9.21 -2.98
C TYR A 456 -4.22 8.76 -3.05
N GLN A 457 -3.82 8.04 -4.10
CA GLN A 457 -2.48 7.47 -4.24
C GLN A 457 -1.36 8.53 -4.18
N HIS A 458 -1.62 9.75 -4.65
CA HIS A 458 -0.66 10.84 -4.64
C HIS A 458 -0.63 11.66 -3.34
N ASP A 459 -1.58 11.42 -2.41
CA ASP A 459 -1.73 12.17 -1.16
C ASP A 459 -1.11 11.47 0.04
N VAL A 460 -0.90 10.16 -0.05
CA VAL A 460 -0.25 9.36 0.99
C VAL A 460 1.27 9.52 0.97
N ASN A 461 1.94 9.03 2.01
CA ASN A 461 3.40 8.99 2.09
C ASN A 461 3.98 8.18 0.91
N GLN A 462 4.72 8.86 0.02
CA GLN A 462 5.21 8.27 -1.23
C GLN A 462 6.32 7.24 -1.05
N SER A 463 7.07 7.30 0.05
CA SER A 463 8.11 6.32 0.36
C SER A 463 7.49 5.01 0.85
N LEU A 464 6.56 5.10 1.82
CA LEU A 464 5.82 3.95 2.31
C LEU A 464 4.98 3.30 1.21
N LEU A 465 4.34 4.12 0.35
CA LEU A 465 3.61 3.61 -0.81
C LEU A 465 4.51 2.79 -1.72
N LYS A 466 5.70 3.32 -2.06
CA LYS A 466 6.64 2.62 -2.94
C LYS A 466 7.06 1.27 -2.34
N GLU A 467 7.48 1.27 -1.08
CA GLU A 467 7.91 0.06 -0.37
C GLU A 467 6.82 -1.02 -0.40
N GLU A 468 5.57 -0.67 -0.06
CA GLU A 468 4.48 -1.64 -0.01
C GLU A 468 4.06 -2.15 -1.39
N LEU A 469 4.05 -1.27 -2.40
CA LEU A 469 3.74 -1.70 -3.78
C LEU A 469 4.85 -2.59 -4.36
N ASP A 470 6.12 -2.28 -4.12
CA ASP A 470 7.26 -3.11 -4.54
C ASP A 470 7.21 -4.49 -3.85
N ALA A 471 6.96 -4.52 -2.54
CA ALA A 471 6.77 -5.77 -1.78
C ALA A 471 5.59 -6.59 -2.33
N THR A 472 4.49 -5.94 -2.70
CA THR A 472 3.32 -6.58 -3.30
C THR A 472 3.66 -7.24 -4.64
N VAL A 473 4.43 -6.58 -5.51
CA VAL A 473 4.90 -7.18 -6.77
C VAL A 473 5.76 -8.42 -6.50
N VAL A 474 6.70 -8.32 -5.56
CA VAL A 474 7.55 -9.46 -5.15
C VAL A 474 6.69 -10.64 -4.66
N ARG A 475 5.70 -10.39 -3.78
CA ARG A 475 4.78 -11.43 -3.31
C ARG A 475 4.01 -12.09 -4.45
N CYS A 476 3.46 -11.31 -5.38
CA CYS A 476 2.70 -11.83 -6.52
C CYS A 476 3.56 -12.67 -7.46
N VAL A 477 4.75 -12.20 -7.84
CA VAL A 477 5.67 -12.91 -8.73
C VAL A 477 6.09 -14.26 -8.13
N ASN A 478 6.49 -14.27 -6.86
CA ASN A 478 6.94 -15.49 -6.20
C ASN A 478 5.77 -16.45 -5.89
N LYS A 479 4.55 -15.93 -5.70
CA LYS A 479 3.35 -16.75 -5.54
C LYS A 479 3.01 -17.53 -6.81
N VAL A 480 3.08 -16.90 -7.97
CA VAL A 480 2.80 -17.53 -9.28
C VAL A 480 3.95 -18.42 -9.71
N GLY A 481 5.18 -18.00 -9.49
CA GLY A 481 6.39 -18.61 -10.04
C GLY A 481 6.64 -18.18 -11.49
N VAL A 482 7.86 -18.34 -11.96
CA VAL A 482 8.33 -17.74 -13.21
C VAL A 482 8.97 -18.78 -14.12
N ASN A 483 8.55 -18.83 -15.39
CA ASN A 483 9.21 -19.67 -16.38
C ASN A 483 10.57 -19.06 -16.75
N LEU A 484 11.65 -19.78 -16.44
CA LEU A 484 13.03 -19.34 -16.65
C LEU A 484 13.36 -19.06 -18.13
N ASN A 485 12.71 -19.78 -19.03
CA ASN A 485 13.02 -19.73 -20.47
C ASN A 485 12.25 -18.61 -21.21
N THR A 486 11.12 -18.14 -20.68
CA THR A 486 10.28 -17.13 -21.35
C THR A 486 10.23 -15.79 -20.62
N ALA A 487 10.59 -15.77 -19.34
CA ALA A 487 10.49 -14.57 -18.53
C ALA A 487 11.34 -13.40 -19.02
N SER A 488 10.78 -12.20 -18.96
CA SER A 488 11.51 -10.96 -19.23
C SER A 488 12.51 -10.63 -18.10
N LYS A 489 13.48 -9.76 -18.39
CA LYS A 489 14.38 -9.22 -17.36
C LYS A 489 13.59 -8.60 -16.20
N SER A 490 12.55 -7.82 -16.50
CA SER A 490 11.71 -7.15 -15.49
C SER A 490 11.01 -8.18 -14.59
N LEU A 491 10.45 -9.24 -15.14
CA LEU A 491 9.79 -10.29 -14.34
C LEU A 491 10.79 -11.04 -13.46
N LEU A 492 11.96 -11.39 -14.01
CA LEU A 492 13.02 -12.08 -13.28
C LEU A 492 13.56 -11.26 -12.10
N SER A 493 13.63 -9.92 -12.22
CA SER A 493 14.18 -9.07 -11.17
C SER A 493 13.37 -9.06 -9.87
N TYR A 494 12.11 -9.47 -9.92
CA TYR A 494 11.23 -9.61 -8.75
C TYR A 494 11.24 -11.03 -8.14
N VAL A 495 11.96 -11.96 -8.76
CA VAL A 495 12.12 -13.31 -8.18
C VAL A 495 13.02 -13.24 -6.95
N SER A 496 12.64 -13.94 -5.89
CA SER A 496 13.38 -14.04 -4.64
C SER A 496 14.88 -14.28 -4.88
N GLY A 497 15.73 -13.40 -4.34
CA GLY A 497 17.19 -13.48 -4.50
C GLY A 497 17.75 -13.00 -5.84
N ILE A 498 16.91 -12.63 -6.82
CA ILE A 498 17.33 -12.14 -8.13
C ILE A 498 17.08 -10.64 -8.21
N GLY A 499 18.13 -9.84 -8.26
CA GLY A 499 18.02 -8.42 -8.55
C GLY A 499 18.22 -8.12 -10.05
N GLU A 500 18.06 -6.86 -10.44
CA GLU A 500 18.12 -6.43 -11.85
C GLU A 500 19.37 -6.93 -12.60
N LYS A 501 20.54 -6.83 -11.97
CA LYS A 501 21.80 -7.26 -12.59
C LYS A 501 21.88 -8.76 -12.82
N MET A 502 21.34 -9.54 -11.90
CA MET A 502 21.29 -10.99 -12.03
C MET A 502 20.25 -11.40 -13.08
N ALA A 503 19.09 -10.75 -13.13
CA ALA A 503 18.10 -10.95 -14.19
C ALA A 503 18.70 -10.66 -15.58
N GLU A 504 19.50 -9.63 -15.73
CA GLU A 504 20.28 -9.33 -16.94
C GLU A 504 21.21 -10.47 -17.34
N ASN A 505 21.99 -10.99 -16.37
CA ASN A 505 22.92 -12.10 -16.60
C ASN A 505 22.19 -13.38 -17.03
N ILE A 506 21.04 -13.68 -16.44
CA ILE A 506 20.20 -14.84 -16.79
C ILE A 506 19.69 -14.71 -18.23
N VAL A 507 19.18 -13.54 -18.61
CA VAL A 507 18.69 -13.29 -19.98
C VAL A 507 19.83 -13.36 -20.98
N ALA A 508 20.98 -12.74 -20.70
CA ALA A 508 22.16 -12.78 -21.54
C ALA A 508 22.68 -14.21 -21.72
N TYR A 509 22.75 -14.99 -20.63
CA TYR A 509 23.17 -16.39 -20.69
C TYR A 509 22.24 -17.21 -21.59
N ARG A 510 20.91 -17.07 -21.41
CA ARG A 510 19.89 -17.74 -22.23
C ARG A 510 20.00 -17.38 -23.71
N SER A 511 20.26 -16.11 -24.02
CA SER A 511 20.41 -15.66 -25.41
C SER A 511 21.68 -16.22 -26.07
N ALA A 512 22.75 -16.43 -25.32
CA ALA A 512 24.03 -16.93 -25.84
C ALA A 512 24.11 -18.46 -25.90
N ASN A 513 23.45 -19.18 -24.97
CA ASN A 513 23.62 -20.62 -24.79
C ASN A 513 22.34 -21.44 -25.09
N GLY A 514 21.25 -20.76 -25.42
CA GLY A 514 19.93 -21.40 -25.59
C GLY A 514 19.14 -21.55 -24.29
N ALA A 515 17.99 -22.21 -24.38
CA ALA A 515 17.10 -22.45 -23.26
C ALA A 515 17.75 -23.34 -22.18
N PHE A 516 17.41 -23.08 -20.92
CA PHE A 516 17.79 -23.93 -19.79
C PHE A 516 17.05 -25.28 -19.89
N SER A 517 17.78 -26.39 -19.79
CA SER A 517 17.19 -27.73 -19.80
C SER A 517 16.76 -28.19 -18.41
N LYS A 518 17.35 -27.69 -17.37
CA LYS A 518 17.06 -28.00 -15.96
C LYS A 518 17.40 -26.82 -15.04
N ARG A 519 16.80 -26.79 -13.84
CA ARG A 519 17.07 -25.78 -12.83
C ARG A 519 18.53 -25.65 -12.43
N GLU A 520 19.26 -26.76 -12.41
CA GLU A 520 20.65 -26.78 -12.03
C GLU A 520 21.55 -25.97 -12.99
N ASP A 521 21.14 -25.83 -14.26
CA ASP A 521 21.86 -25.02 -15.24
C ASP A 521 21.97 -23.54 -14.86
N LEU A 522 21.12 -23.03 -13.96
CA LEU A 522 21.26 -21.70 -13.38
C LEU A 522 22.63 -21.47 -12.74
N LYS A 523 23.27 -22.49 -12.17
CA LYS A 523 24.61 -22.37 -11.59
C LYS A 523 25.69 -22.01 -12.61
N LYS A 524 25.41 -22.19 -13.90
CA LYS A 524 26.31 -21.84 -15.02
C LYS A 524 26.22 -20.33 -15.36
N VAL A 525 25.21 -19.61 -14.84
CA VAL A 525 25.07 -18.18 -15.09
C VAL A 525 26.15 -17.41 -14.34
N PRO A 526 26.90 -16.50 -15.02
CA PRO A 526 27.95 -15.74 -14.39
C PRO A 526 27.48 -14.96 -13.16
N ARG A 527 28.25 -15.03 -12.07
CA ARG A 527 27.99 -14.37 -10.76
C ARG A 527 26.79 -14.90 -9.99
N LEU A 528 26.13 -15.96 -10.42
CA LEU A 528 25.07 -16.60 -9.68
C LEU A 528 25.69 -17.59 -8.68
N GLY A 529 25.89 -17.13 -7.43
CA GLY A 529 26.43 -17.98 -6.35
C GLY A 529 25.39 -18.89 -5.72
N ASP A 530 25.85 -19.84 -4.91
CA ASP A 530 24.99 -20.85 -4.27
C ASP A 530 23.88 -20.21 -3.41
N LYS A 531 24.16 -19.12 -2.73
CA LYS A 531 23.15 -18.41 -1.90
C LYS A 531 22.00 -17.88 -2.75
N VAL A 532 22.30 -17.23 -3.89
CA VAL A 532 21.29 -16.74 -4.83
C VAL A 532 20.51 -17.90 -5.44
N TYR A 533 21.22 -18.97 -5.83
CA TYR A 533 20.59 -20.19 -6.34
C TYR A 533 19.56 -20.74 -5.35
N GLN A 534 19.95 -20.95 -4.10
CA GLN A 534 19.04 -21.46 -3.06
C GLN A 534 17.81 -20.59 -2.86
N GLN A 535 17.97 -19.28 -2.88
CA GLN A 535 16.86 -18.34 -2.69
C GLN A 535 15.87 -18.29 -3.87
N ALA A 536 16.36 -18.52 -5.10
CA ALA A 536 15.61 -18.28 -6.32
C ALA A 536 15.04 -19.57 -6.97
N VAL A 537 15.76 -20.68 -6.87
CA VAL A 537 15.57 -21.87 -7.72
C VAL A 537 14.14 -22.43 -7.68
N ALA A 538 13.49 -22.41 -6.55
CA ALA A 538 12.16 -22.97 -6.39
C ALA A 538 11.03 -22.06 -6.91
N PHE A 539 11.31 -20.79 -7.12
CA PHE A 539 10.40 -19.83 -7.75
C PHE A 539 10.54 -19.79 -9.29
N LEU A 540 11.59 -20.42 -9.81
CA LEU A 540 11.86 -20.55 -11.25
C LEU A 540 11.44 -21.92 -11.73
N ARG A 541 10.75 -21.98 -12.85
CA ARG A 541 10.25 -23.22 -13.47
C ARG A 541 10.93 -23.44 -14.80
N VAL A 542 11.21 -24.71 -15.10
CA VAL A 542 11.72 -25.15 -16.41
C VAL A 542 10.70 -26.11 -16.99
N HIS A 543 9.94 -25.64 -17.97
CA HIS A 543 9.01 -26.49 -18.69
C HIS A 543 9.82 -27.47 -19.55
N ASN A 544 9.33 -28.71 -19.72
CA ASN A 544 9.98 -29.79 -20.49
C ASN A 544 11.39 -30.18 -19.98
N SER A 545 11.66 -29.98 -18.66
CA SER A 545 12.88 -30.48 -18.05
C SER A 545 12.91 -32.02 -18.02
N GLU A 546 14.12 -32.59 -18.10
CA GLU A 546 14.35 -34.02 -17.84
C GLU A 546 13.88 -34.46 -16.46
N ASN A 547 13.96 -33.57 -15.46
CA ASN A 547 13.43 -33.77 -14.14
C ASN A 547 12.05 -33.11 -14.04
N PRO A 548 10.94 -33.85 -13.96
CA PRO A 548 9.59 -33.26 -13.91
C PRO A 548 9.34 -32.37 -12.69
N LEU A 549 10.15 -32.51 -11.61
CA LEU A 549 10.07 -31.66 -10.43
C LEU A 549 10.54 -30.22 -10.72
N ASP A 550 11.31 -29.98 -11.78
CA ASP A 550 11.77 -28.66 -12.16
C ASP A 550 10.64 -27.73 -12.68
N ASN A 551 9.50 -28.34 -13.04
CA ASN A 551 8.27 -27.59 -13.38
C ASN A 551 7.28 -27.49 -12.21
N SER A 552 7.76 -27.51 -10.98
CA SER A 552 6.92 -27.41 -9.77
C SER A 552 7.36 -26.25 -8.87
N ALA A 553 6.62 -25.97 -7.83
CA ALA A 553 7.03 -25.00 -6.78
C ALA A 553 7.91 -25.64 -5.69
N LEU A 554 8.39 -26.88 -5.90
CA LEU A 554 9.21 -27.60 -4.93
C LEU A 554 10.66 -27.12 -4.93
N HIS A 555 11.23 -26.96 -3.75
CA HIS A 555 12.65 -26.65 -3.61
C HIS A 555 13.50 -27.92 -3.85
N PRO A 556 14.66 -27.81 -4.53
CA PRO A 556 15.53 -28.98 -4.80
C PRO A 556 15.98 -29.72 -3.53
N GLU A 557 15.99 -29.09 -2.37
CA GLU A 557 16.26 -29.78 -1.08
C GLU A 557 15.27 -30.92 -0.80
N ALA A 558 14.05 -30.86 -1.32
CA ALA A 558 13.04 -31.90 -1.17
C ALA A 558 13.18 -33.04 -2.19
N TYR A 559 13.95 -32.90 -3.28
CA TYR A 559 14.05 -33.89 -4.33
C TYR A 559 14.53 -35.27 -3.85
N PRO A 560 15.56 -35.38 -2.98
CA PRO A 560 15.96 -36.68 -2.43
C PRO A 560 14.81 -37.35 -1.64
N ILE A 561 14.05 -36.58 -0.89
CA ILE A 561 12.91 -37.06 -0.08
C ILE A 561 11.82 -37.59 -1.02
N ILE A 562 11.47 -36.81 -2.06
CA ILE A 562 10.46 -37.23 -3.04
C ILE A 562 10.88 -38.49 -3.82
N LYS A 563 12.14 -38.61 -4.17
CA LYS A 563 12.68 -39.85 -4.78
C LYS A 563 12.54 -41.04 -3.84
N GLN A 564 12.77 -40.85 -2.54
CA GLN A 564 12.57 -41.91 -1.55
C GLN A 564 11.07 -42.26 -1.40
N MET A 565 10.17 -41.25 -1.35
CA MET A 565 8.72 -41.48 -1.35
C MET A 565 8.25 -42.30 -2.56
N ALA A 566 8.75 -41.96 -3.75
CA ALA A 566 8.45 -42.68 -4.97
C ALA A 566 8.95 -44.17 -4.93
N LYS A 567 10.17 -44.36 -4.40
CA LYS A 567 10.73 -45.72 -4.21
C LYS A 567 9.90 -46.53 -3.22
N ASP A 568 9.50 -45.93 -2.09
CA ASP A 568 8.73 -46.61 -1.04
C ASP A 568 7.29 -46.95 -1.50
N THR A 569 6.74 -46.19 -2.44
CA THR A 569 5.44 -46.47 -3.08
C THR A 569 5.55 -47.39 -4.31
N GLY A 570 6.76 -47.76 -4.69
CA GLY A 570 7.01 -48.69 -5.80
C GLY A 570 6.79 -48.12 -7.21
N ILE A 571 6.74 -46.78 -7.35
CA ILE A 571 6.51 -46.11 -8.63
C ILE A 571 7.59 -45.05 -8.90
N SER A 572 7.72 -44.63 -10.17
CA SER A 572 8.65 -43.54 -10.50
C SER A 572 8.14 -42.18 -10.04
N VAL A 573 9.06 -41.21 -9.91
CA VAL A 573 8.69 -39.82 -9.56
C VAL A 573 7.67 -39.24 -10.56
N ALA A 574 7.84 -39.53 -11.85
CA ALA A 574 6.91 -39.09 -12.89
C ALA A 574 5.49 -39.71 -12.73
N GLN A 575 5.41 -40.97 -12.27
CA GLN A 575 4.12 -41.62 -11.98
C GLN A 575 3.51 -41.20 -10.63
N LEU A 576 4.32 -40.72 -9.69
CA LEU A 576 3.85 -40.22 -8.41
C LEU A 576 3.15 -38.84 -8.59
N ILE A 577 3.67 -38.02 -9.50
CA ILE A 577 3.10 -36.70 -9.82
C ILE A 577 1.67 -36.85 -10.36
N GLY A 578 0.72 -36.19 -9.75
CA GLY A 578 -0.72 -36.22 -10.10
C GLY A 578 -1.46 -37.49 -9.60
N ASN A 579 -0.76 -38.45 -9.03
CA ASN A 579 -1.38 -39.67 -8.52
C ASN A 579 -1.88 -39.52 -7.09
N LYS A 580 -3.09 -39.01 -6.94
CA LYS A 580 -3.72 -38.76 -5.62
C LYS A 580 -3.80 -40.02 -4.76
N GLN A 581 -4.02 -41.20 -5.35
CA GLN A 581 -4.14 -42.45 -4.59
C GLN A 581 -2.79 -42.83 -3.97
N ALA A 582 -1.72 -42.80 -4.74
CA ALA A 582 -0.38 -43.08 -4.24
C ALA A 582 0.07 -42.01 -3.19
N ILE A 583 -0.19 -40.73 -3.46
CA ILE A 583 0.15 -39.64 -2.56
C ILE A 583 -0.57 -39.80 -1.21
N ALA A 584 -1.84 -40.20 -1.19
CA ALA A 584 -2.60 -40.41 0.02
C ALA A 584 -2.08 -41.55 0.94
N THR A 585 -1.27 -42.48 0.40
CA THR A 585 -0.67 -43.55 1.18
C THR A 585 0.65 -43.17 1.85
N ILE A 586 1.19 -41.98 1.56
CA ILE A 586 2.48 -41.51 2.06
C ILE A 586 2.34 -41.01 3.51
N ASP A 587 3.05 -41.72 4.43
CA ASP A 587 3.20 -41.26 5.80
C ASP A 587 4.36 -40.25 5.90
N ILE A 588 4.04 -38.97 5.98
CA ILE A 588 5.02 -37.86 6.03
C ILE A 588 5.95 -37.90 7.24
N GLN A 589 5.54 -38.58 8.34
CA GLN A 589 6.37 -38.64 9.56
C GLN A 589 7.70 -39.37 9.32
N LYS A 590 7.74 -40.29 8.34
CA LYS A 590 8.95 -41.05 7.97
C LYS A 590 10.01 -40.24 7.24
N TYR A 591 9.63 -39.07 6.70
CA TYR A 591 10.48 -38.27 5.82
C TYR A 591 10.92 -36.93 6.43
N LYS A 592 10.62 -36.71 7.72
CA LYS A 592 11.07 -35.52 8.43
C LYS A 592 12.59 -35.50 8.56
N THR A 593 13.19 -34.33 8.34
CA THR A 593 14.61 -34.04 8.55
C THR A 593 14.75 -32.74 9.31
N ASP A 594 15.95 -32.40 9.77
CA ASP A 594 16.23 -31.12 10.45
C ASP A 594 15.90 -29.89 9.59
N LYS A 595 15.95 -30.03 8.27
CA LYS A 595 15.67 -28.95 7.31
C LYS A 595 14.26 -28.97 6.73
N VAL A 596 13.60 -30.14 6.73
CA VAL A 596 12.30 -30.38 6.09
C VAL A 596 11.34 -30.94 7.13
N GLY A 597 10.53 -30.08 7.69
CA GLY A 597 9.57 -30.42 8.71
C GLY A 597 8.19 -30.81 8.14
N GLU A 598 7.24 -31.00 9.06
CA GLU A 598 5.91 -31.50 8.71
C GLU A 598 5.10 -30.52 7.86
N LEU A 599 5.18 -29.23 8.18
CA LEU A 599 4.42 -28.20 7.45
C LEU A 599 4.86 -28.14 5.99
N TYR A 600 6.17 -28.14 5.76
CA TYR A 600 6.69 -28.12 4.41
C TYR A 600 6.40 -29.45 3.67
N LEU A 601 6.47 -30.61 4.32
CA LEU A 601 6.11 -31.89 3.71
C LEU A 601 4.65 -31.95 3.28
N LYS A 602 3.73 -31.37 4.05
CA LYS A 602 2.33 -31.21 3.62
C LYS A 602 2.19 -30.38 2.33
N ASP A 603 2.98 -29.32 2.21
CA ASP A 603 3.00 -28.53 0.97
C ASP A 603 3.63 -29.31 -0.19
N VAL A 604 4.65 -30.13 0.08
CA VAL A 604 5.22 -31.02 -0.94
C VAL A 604 4.17 -31.99 -1.48
N LEU A 605 3.37 -32.65 -0.64
CA LEU A 605 2.31 -33.55 -1.10
C LEU A 605 1.25 -32.82 -1.92
N LYS A 606 0.82 -31.64 -1.49
CA LYS A 606 -0.14 -30.80 -2.25
C LYS A 606 0.39 -30.42 -3.63
N GLU A 607 1.67 -30.05 -3.70
CA GLU A 607 2.30 -29.69 -4.96
C GLU A 607 2.47 -30.91 -5.88
N LEU A 608 2.76 -32.09 -5.34
CA LEU A 608 2.80 -33.34 -6.12
C LEU A 608 1.45 -33.73 -6.71
N GLU A 609 0.34 -33.39 -6.04
CA GLU A 609 -1.00 -33.66 -6.60
C GLU A 609 -1.28 -32.82 -7.86
N LYS A 610 -0.79 -31.58 -7.91
CA LYS A 610 -1.00 -30.63 -9.01
C LYS A 610 0.24 -29.77 -9.21
N PRO A 611 1.30 -30.32 -9.78
CA PRO A 611 2.58 -29.62 -9.90
C PRO A 611 2.49 -28.44 -10.84
N GLY A 612 3.14 -27.34 -10.45
CA GLY A 612 3.26 -26.16 -11.29
C GLY A 612 1.94 -25.49 -11.64
N LEU A 613 0.86 -25.79 -10.92
CA LEU A 613 -0.44 -25.16 -11.17
C LEU A 613 -0.32 -23.65 -10.91
N ASP A 614 -0.66 -22.87 -11.94
CA ASP A 614 -0.83 -21.43 -11.75
C ASP A 614 -2.02 -21.22 -10.80
N PRO A 615 -1.86 -20.49 -9.69
CA PRO A 615 -2.94 -20.21 -8.75
C PRO A 615 -4.05 -19.33 -9.35
N ARG A 616 -3.78 -18.69 -10.50
CA ARG A 616 -4.75 -17.87 -11.21
C ARG A 616 -5.67 -18.75 -12.06
N THR A 617 -6.95 -18.39 -12.12
CA THR A 617 -7.91 -19.06 -13.02
C THR A 617 -7.71 -18.56 -14.46
N THR A 618 -8.17 -19.33 -15.46
CA THR A 618 -8.15 -18.84 -16.86
C THR A 618 -9.18 -17.73 -17.06
N ALA A 619 -8.83 -16.71 -17.86
CA ALA A 619 -9.72 -15.61 -18.20
C ALA A 619 -11.00 -16.11 -18.91
N LYS A 620 -12.14 -15.55 -18.51
CA LYS A 620 -13.45 -15.82 -19.13
C LYS A 620 -14.02 -14.53 -19.69
N ALA A 621 -14.58 -14.60 -20.89
CA ALA A 621 -15.25 -13.46 -21.49
C ALA A 621 -16.50 -13.06 -20.67
N PHE A 622 -16.70 -11.76 -20.49
CA PHE A 622 -17.83 -11.17 -19.79
C PHE A 622 -18.66 -10.30 -20.76
N ALA A 623 -19.95 -10.19 -20.52
CA ALA A 623 -20.81 -9.28 -21.27
C ALA A 623 -21.79 -8.59 -20.33
N PHE A 624 -21.93 -7.29 -20.48
CA PHE A 624 -22.99 -6.50 -19.82
C PHE A 624 -24.37 -6.82 -20.40
N ASP A 625 -25.42 -6.38 -19.70
CA ASP A 625 -26.78 -6.51 -20.24
C ASP A 625 -26.93 -5.65 -21.51
N PRO A 626 -27.30 -6.24 -22.67
CA PRO A 626 -27.39 -5.51 -23.92
C PRO A 626 -28.50 -4.44 -23.96
N ASN A 627 -29.47 -4.52 -23.03
CA ASN A 627 -30.58 -3.57 -22.94
C ASN A 627 -30.28 -2.35 -22.06
N VAL A 628 -29.16 -2.34 -21.32
CA VAL A 628 -28.77 -1.24 -20.43
C VAL A 628 -27.49 -0.57 -20.99
N LYS A 629 -27.66 0.55 -21.69
CA LYS A 629 -26.58 1.26 -22.38
C LYS A 629 -26.33 2.66 -21.81
N THR A 630 -27.37 3.28 -21.26
CA THR A 630 -27.34 4.64 -20.74
C THR A 630 -27.85 4.67 -19.31
N PHE A 631 -27.54 5.75 -18.58
CA PHE A 631 -28.04 5.96 -17.23
C PHE A 631 -29.58 5.91 -17.16
N ASP A 632 -30.24 6.40 -18.21
CA ASP A 632 -31.71 6.44 -18.29
C ASP A 632 -32.36 5.07 -18.51
N ASP A 633 -31.59 4.05 -18.90
CA ASP A 633 -32.07 2.68 -19.02
C ASP A 633 -32.15 1.96 -17.67
N VAL A 634 -31.43 2.47 -16.65
CA VAL A 634 -31.32 1.84 -15.32
C VAL A 634 -32.60 2.07 -14.51
N ARG A 635 -33.23 1.00 -14.06
CA ARG A 635 -34.45 1.03 -13.24
C ARG A 635 -34.23 0.34 -11.90
N ILE A 636 -34.87 0.86 -10.84
CA ILE A 636 -34.89 0.23 -9.52
C ILE A 636 -35.45 -1.19 -9.64
N GLY A 637 -34.79 -2.14 -8.99
CA GLY A 637 -35.16 -3.56 -8.98
C GLY A 637 -34.53 -4.40 -10.08
N MET A 638 -33.86 -3.81 -11.08
CA MET A 638 -33.12 -4.58 -12.08
C MET A 638 -31.97 -5.36 -11.45
N ILE A 639 -31.78 -6.59 -11.90
CA ILE A 639 -30.62 -7.41 -11.59
C ILE A 639 -29.71 -7.42 -12.81
N LEU A 640 -28.50 -6.87 -12.65
CA LEU A 640 -27.58 -6.62 -13.75
C LEU A 640 -26.23 -7.30 -13.50
N PRO A 641 -25.62 -7.87 -14.53
CA PRO A 641 -24.21 -8.28 -14.46
C PRO A 641 -23.33 -7.03 -14.40
N GLY A 642 -22.31 -7.06 -13.53
CA GLY A 642 -21.39 -5.96 -13.38
C GLY A 642 -19.97 -6.42 -13.11
N ILE A 643 -19.04 -5.49 -13.23
CA ILE A 643 -17.62 -5.68 -12.91
C ILE A 643 -17.23 -4.68 -11.83
N VAL A 644 -16.61 -5.16 -10.76
CA VAL A 644 -16.05 -4.30 -9.72
C VAL A 644 -14.88 -3.51 -10.29
N ASN A 645 -15.01 -2.18 -10.39
CA ASN A 645 -13.99 -1.32 -11.00
C ASN A 645 -13.19 -0.51 -9.97
N ASN A 646 -13.68 -0.39 -8.74
CA ASN A 646 -12.95 0.25 -7.64
C ASN A 646 -13.41 -0.30 -6.28
N ILE A 647 -12.48 -0.43 -5.34
CA ILE A 647 -12.75 -0.86 -3.97
C ILE A 647 -12.28 0.22 -3.01
N THR A 648 -13.15 0.54 -2.05
CA THR A 648 -12.90 1.54 -1.00
C THR A 648 -13.23 0.95 0.37
N ALA A 649 -12.84 1.62 1.44
CA ALA A 649 -13.14 1.15 2.80
C ALA A 649 -14.66 1.13 3.14
N PHE A 650 -15.49 1.87 2.38
CA PHE A 650 -16.94 1.97 2.63
C PHE A 650 -17.78 1.17 1.64
N GLY A 651 -17.16 0.48 0.68
CA GLY A 651 -17.86 -0.31 -0.34
C GLY A 651 -17.10 -0.44 -1.64
N CYS A 652 -17.75 -0.96 -2.67
CA CYS A 652 -17.17 -1.06 -4.00
C CYS A 652 -18.02 -0.36 -5.06
N PHE A 653 -17.36 0.10 -6.09
CA PHE A 653 -18.01 0.62 -7.29
C PHE A 653 -18.07 -0.47 -8.34
N VAL A 654 -19.25 -0.64 -8.93
CA VAL A 654 -19.52 -1.68 -9.92
C VAL A 654 -19.93 -1.01 -11.22
N ASP A 655 -19.19 -1.32 -12.28
CA ASP A 655 -19.59 -0.99 -13.66
C ASP A 655 -20.68 -1.97 -14.10
N ILE A 656 -21.84 -1.45 -14.45
CA ILE A 656 -23.02 -2.21 -14.91
C ILE A 656 -23.31 -2.00 -16.40
N GLY A 657 -22.34 -1.43 -17.15
CA GLY A 657 -22.50 -1.16 -18.59
C GLY A 657 -22.94 0.25 -18.93
N VAL A 658 -23.13 1.15 -17.94
CA VAL A 658 -23.44 2.57 -18.15
C VAL A 658 -22.25 3.45 -17.75
N LYS A 659 -22.24 4.72 -18.16
CA LYS A 659 -21.12 5.64 -17.92
C LYS A 659 -20.81 5.82 -16.43
N GLU A 660 -21.83 5.87 -15.60
CA GLU A 660 -21.76 6.04 -14.16
C GLU A 660 -21.67 4.68 -13.46
N SER A 661 -20.63 4.46 -12.66
CA SER A 661 -20.53 3.25 -11.84
C SER A 661 -21.49 3.32 -10.65
N GLY A 662 -22.16 2.21 -10.36
CA GLY A 662 -23.01 2.09 -9.19
C GLY A 662 -22.22 1.77 -7.93
N LEU A 663 -22.63 2.31 -6.78
CA LEU A 663 -22.03 2.02 -5.49
C LEU A 663 -22.76 0.88 -4.80
N VAL A 664 -22.03 -0.15 -4.42
CA VAL A 664 -22.44 -1.16 -3.43
C VAL A 664 -21.80 -0.78 -2.10
N HIS A 665 -22.59 -0.26 -1.15
CA HIS A 665 -22.09 0.07 0.18
C HIS A 665 -21.69 -1.22 0.93
N ILE A 666 -20.74 -1.14 1.87
CA ILE A 666 -20.23 -2.30 2.63
C ILE A 666 -21.36 -3.11 3.29
N SER A 667 -22.42 -2.47 3.75
CA SER A 667 -23.61 -3.13 4.32
C SER A 667 -24.50 -3.84 3.29
N GLN A 668 -24.24 -3.64 2.00
CA GLN A 668 -25.01 -4.20 0.88
C GLN A 668 -24.23 -5.27 0.09
N LEU A 669 -23.06 -5.65 0.59
CA LEU A 669 -22.20 -6.68 -0.03
C LEU A 669 -22.69 -8.09 0.30
N LYS A 670 -23.12 -8.32 1.56
CA LYS A 670 -23.53 -9.63 2.06
C LYS A 670 -24.51 -9.45 3.22
N ASP A 671 -25.41 -10.41 3.41
CA ASP A 671 -26.33 -10.48 4.56
C ASP A 671 -25.59 -10.97 5.82
N ALA A 672 -24.49 -10.30 6.18
CA ALA A 672 -23.69 -10.52 7.39
C ALA A 672 -22.79 -9.30 7.60
N TYR A 673 -22.30 -9.09 8.81
CA TYR A 673 -21.35 -8.03 9.09
C TYR A 673 -20.05 -8.25 8.30
N VAL A 674 -19.66 -7.25 7.51
CA VAL A 674 -18.42 -7.23 6.71
C VAL A 674 -17.49 -6.20 7.33
N SER A 675 -16.30 -6.62 7.74
CA SER A 675 -15.28 -5.75 8.31
C SER A 675 -14.38 -5.13 7.23
N ASP A 676 -14.12 -5.87 6.17
CA ASP A 676 -13.33 -5.43 5.02
C ASP A 676 -14.01 -5.84 3.71
N VAL A 677 -14.13 -4.87 2.80
CA VAL A 677 -14.74 -5.07 1.48
C VAL A 677 -14.00 -6.14 0.67
N ASN A 678 -12.67 -6.22 0.82
CA ASN A 678 -11.82 -7.18 0.11
C ASN A 678 -12.06 -8.66 0.52
N GLU A 679 -12.71 -8.91 1.66
CA GLU A 679 -13.12 -10.27 2.07
C GLU A 679 -14.28 -10.81 1.20
N VAL A 680 -15.06 -9.92 0.60
CA VAL A 680 -16.28 -10.27 -0.14
C VAL A 680 -16.10 -10.12 -1.64
N VAL A 681 -15.45 -9.05 -2.09
CA VAL A 681 -15.27 -8.75 -3.51
C VAL A 681 -13.82 -8.44 -3.86
N LYS A 682 -13.46 -8.67 -5.13
CA LYS A 682 -12.14 -8.37 -5.68
C LYS A 682 -12.26 -7.39 -6.85
N LEU A 683 -11.22 -6.62 -7.09
CA LEU A 683 -11.16 -5.72 -8.23
C LEU A 683 -11.28 -6.54 -9.54
N HIS A 684 -12.05 -6.04 -10.49
CA HIS A 684 -12.40 -6.72 -11.74
C HIS A 684 -13.18 -8.03 -11.59
N GLN A 685 -13.68 -8.32 -10.39
CA GLN A 685 -14.57 -9.45 -10.19
C GLN A 685 -15.91 -9.21 -10.91
N GLN A 686 -16.37 -10.24 -11.61
CA GLN A 686 -17.72 -10.27 -12.18
C GLN A 686 -18.73 -10.57 -11.06
N VAL A 687 -19.74 -9.73 -10.94
CA VAL A 687 -20.76 -9.81 -9.90
C VAL A 687 -22.15 -9.64 -10.48
N GLN A 688 -23.17 -10.17 -9.79
CA GLN A 688 -24.55 -9.80 -10.03
C GLN A 688 -24.96 -8.75 -8.99
N VAL A 689 -25.59 -7.68 -9.43
CA VAL A 689 -26.04 -6.61 -8.56
C VAL A 689 -27.47 -6.23 -8.86
N LYS A 690 -28.21 -5.86 -7.81
CA LYS A 690 -29.57 -5.35 -7.93
C LYS A 690 -29.57 -3.85 -7.67
N VAL A 691 -30.28 -3.11 -8.51
CA VAL A 691 -30.44 -1.65 -8.38
C VAL A 691 -31.43 -1.36 -7.27
N ILE A 692 -31.01 -0.62 -6.23
CA ILE A 692 -31.87 -0.20 -5.11
C ILE A 692 -32.32 1.24 -5.18
N GLU A 693 -31.49 2.12 -5.79
CA GLU A 693 -31.81 3.55 -5.92
C GLU A 693 -31.15 4.13 -7.17
N VAL A 694 -31.82 5.09 -7.80
CA VAL A 694 -31.29 5.87 -8.94
C VAL A 694 -31.55 7.35 -8.69
N ASP A 695 -30.52 8.13 -8.39
CA ASP A 695 -30.57 9.60 -8.23
C ASP A 695 -30.29 10.27 -9.56
N GLN A 696 -31.35 10.73 -10.23
CA GLN A 696 -31.29 11.39 -11.54
C GLN A 696 -30.56 12.74 -11.49
N ILE A 697 -30.64 13.45 -10.36
CA ILE A 697 -30.05 14.80 -10.22
C ILE A 697 -28.54 14.71 -10.05
N ARG A 698 -28.10 13.80 -9.16
CA ARG A 698 -26.68 13.60 -8.85
C ARG A 698 -26.00 12.55 -9.72
N LYS A 699 -26.75 11.92 -10.64
CA LYS A 699 -26.31 10.79 -11.47
C LYS A 699 -25.62 9.69 -10.65
N ARG A 700 -26.29 9.24 -9.58
CA ARG A 700 -25.78 8.18 -8.69
C ARG A 700 -26.69 6.96 -8.76
N ILE A 701 -26.07 5.78 -8.73
CA ILE A 701 -26.76 4.50 -8.70
C ILE A 701 -26.31 3.77 -7.43
N SER A 702 -27.27 3.41 -6.59
CA SER A 702 -27.02 2.56 -5.42
C SER A 702 -27.38 1.13 -5.75
N LEU A 703 -26.50 0.21 -5.43
CA LEU A 703 -26.58 -1.20 -5.77
C LEU A 703 -26.49 -2.08 -4.51
N THR A 704 -27.00 -3.31 -4.61
CA THR A 704 -26.82 -4.34 -3.60
C THR A 704 -26.41 -5.66 -4.25
N MET A 705 -25.58 -6.43 -3.58
CA MET A 705 -25.24 -7.81 -3.92
C MET A 705 -26.10 -8.83 -3.16
N ILE A 706 -26.94 -8.36 -2.25
CA ILE A 706 -27.95 -9.16 -1.55
C ILE A 706 -29.18 -9.26 -2.46
N ILE A 707 -29.29 -10.34 -3.22
CA ILE A 707 -30.30 -10.56 -4.26
C ILE A 707 -31.37 -11.53 -3.77
#